data_5622e0e8af85b942322068a51997efb9
#
_entry.id   5622e0e8af85b942322068a51997efb9
#
_cell.length_a   1.000
_cell.length_b   1.000
_cell.length_c   1.000
_cell.angle_alpha   90.00
_cell.angle_beta   90.00
_cell.angle_gamma   90.00
#
_symmetry.space_group_name_H-M   'P 1'
#
loop_
_entity.id
_entity.type
_entity.pdbx_description
1 polymer ?
#
loop_
_entity_poly.entity_id
_entity_poly.type
_entity_poly.pdbx_seq_one_letter_code
_entity_poly.pdbx_strand_id
1 'polypeptide(L)'
;MASVVIVTAPPGAGKSTLLPLTMLEWLDREAPTGRIIMLEPRRIAARSIAERMAEMSGEETGKSVGYRMRMESRTSAATRIEVVTEGILCRMIISDPTLDGVSAVIFDEFHERSIYTDEALAMLLATQRMLRPELRLVIMSATIDTAWLSKSLGCKVLSCDGLSFPVAIERADSDRISETSTSRDIAAATASVVRRALSEHDGDLLVFLPGQAEILHCQALLADMANTLLILPLYGSLPAESQRLATAPSDGHTRRIILSTPIAETSLTIEGVSIVIDSGLCRAVAYDARSGLSRLQTSRISLDMATQRAGRAGRLGPGVCYRMYSKATEARMHPCRTPEIEHADLTPLVLDIAAWGGERLEEMPWLTPPPPQSVERARGLLLSMRAIDSHGRVTPHGQKMSALPCHPRIAGMLLAATTSHEADLAADLAAILEDRDPLDPLSAEHDADIHTRLHAVHTQQRGALWQRLRSSARQYRQLLSAVSTHAISRSRHQEPQPSDAVWTAGRLLAAAYPERVAMATDDTAGRGNTATIQLMRRYRLASGATALLPDADDLTAHKYLAVATMTMRGDEGRIHIAAPLAADDVAGSTTAYDNIYWDNKAGVLVMQREQRIGRLIISSQPLTGIPLDVIHDTLATAVRSYGESMLSLSADAVRQLQQRLAVVSEWHPELCLPPCDTEAILSSAQEWGPMFFGDRTTASELRKIDMCEVVWSRLSYEQRCEVERLAPDRIALPSGREKKIEYRQGASAPVVKARIQECFGMRETPRIDGGRRPVLMELLSPGFKPVQLTQDLASFWQTTYYEVRKELRRRYPKHDWPENP
;
A
#
# COMPACT_ATOMS: atom_id res chain seq x y z
N MET A 1 10.23 42.96 2.09
CA MET A 1 9.91 41.99 0.99
C MET A 1 9.03 40.87 1.53
N ALA A 2 8.15 40.32 0.70
CA ALA A 2 7.42 39.12 1.12
C ALA A 2 8.43 37.97 1.35
N SER A 3 8.22 37.18 2.40
CA SER A 3 9.10 36.05 2.75
C SER A 3 9.00 34.88 1.75
N VAL A 4 7.88 34.78 1.04
CA VAL A 4 7.65 33.80 -0.06
C VAL A 4 7.20 34.58 -1.29
N VAL A 5 7.77 34.24 -2.46
CA VAL A 5 7.44 34.85 -3.74
C VAL A 5 7.38 33.80 -4.84
N ILE A 6 6.37 33.85 -5.68
CA ILE A 6 6.28 33.01 -6.89
C ILE A 6 6.75 33.85 -8.08
N VAL A 7 7.64 33.29 -8.88
CA VAL A 7 8.11 33.86 -10.14
C VAL A 7 7.67 33.00 -11.30
N THR A 8 6.91 33.59 -12.22
CA THR A 8 6.46 32.91 -13.43
C THR A 8 7.00 33.63 -14.66
N ALA A 9 7.59 32.89 -15.54
CA ALA A 9 8.03 33.37 -16.84
C ALA A 9 8.15 32.19 -17.82
N PRO A 10 7.97 32.41 -19.12
CA PRO A 10 8.12 31.36 -20.11
C PRO A 10 9.53 30.76 -20.12
N PRO A 11 9.69 29.54 -20.64
CA PRO A 11 11.00 28.93 -20.82
C PRO A 11 11.93 29.82 -21.65
N GLY A 12 13.21 29.92 -21.26
CA GLY A 12 14.18 30.79 -21.95
C GLY A 12 14.23 32.26 -21.50
N ALA A 13 13.37 32.69 -20.60
CA ALA A 13 13.35 34.07 -20.07
C ALA A 13 14.49 34.36 -19.05
N GLY A 14 15.45 33.46 -18.85
CA GLY A 14 16.57 33.64 -17.92
C GLY A 14 16.24 33.41 -16.44
N LYS A 15 15.10 32.81 -16.10
CA LYS A 15 14.71 32.51 -14.70
C LYS A 15 15.81 31.81 -13.92
N SER A 16 16.34 30.74 -14.49
CA SER A 16 17.30 29.85 -13.81
C SER A 16 18.73 30.40 -13.75
N THR A 17 19.04 31.47 -14.52
CA THR A 17 20.40 32.02 -14.58
C THR A 17 20.47 33.49 -14.17
N LEU A 18 19.63 34.37 -14.72
CA LEU A 18 19.67 35.81 -14.43
C LEU A 18 19.09 36.13 -13.04
N LEU A 19 17.97 35.52 -12.66
CA LEU A 19 17.32 35.82 -11.38
C LEU A 19 18.24 35.53 -10.17
N PRO A 20 18.91 34.36 -10.06
CA PRO A 20 19.82 34.09 -8.95
C PRO A 20 20.99 35.11 -8.90
N LEU A 21 21.56 35.47 -10.04
CA LEU A 21 22.63 36.48 -10.14
C LEU A 21 22.15 37.87 -9.69
N THR A 22 20.99 38.34 -10.18
CA THR A 22 20.38 39.59 -9.77
C THR A 22 20.02 39.60 -8.29
N MET A 23 19.56 38.49 -7.75
CA MET A 23 19.30 38.34 -6.32
C MET A 23 20.61 38.41 -5.50
N LEU A 24 21.71 37.86 -6.01
CA LEU A 24 23.00 37.95 -5.35
C LEU A 24 23.49 39.40 -5.27
N GLU A 25 23.39 40.16 -6.35
CA GLU A 25 23.72 41.60 -6.37
C GLU A 25 22.91 42.41 -5.34
N TRP A 26 21.62 42.05 -5.17
CA TRP A 26 20.77 42.64 -4.17
C TRP A 26 21.20 42.21 -2.75
N LEU A 27 21.49 40.89 -2.58
CA LEU A 27 21.92 40.33 -1.30
C LEU A 27 23.25 40.97 -0.80
N ASP A 28 24.17 41.28 -1.70
CA ASP A 28 25.46 41.95 -1.37
C ASP A 28 25.28 43.29 -0.69
N ARG A 29 24.13 43.96 -0.89
CA ARG A 29 23.80 45.21 -0.21
C ARG A 29 23.12 45.02 1.14
N GLU A 30 22.33 43.95 1.29
CA GLU A 30 21.49 43.72 2.47
C GLU A 30 22.14 42.73 3.47
N ALA A 31 22.79 41.69 2.95
CA ALA A 31 23.43 40.60 3.70
C ALA A 31 24.69 40.11 2.99
N PRO A 32 25.82 40.78 3.06
CA PRO A 32 27.02 40.53 2.27
C PRO A 32 27.61 39.11 2.40
N THR A 33 27.33 38.42 3.51
CA THR A 33 27.81 37.05 3.77
C THR A 33 26.77 35.97 3.46
N GLY A 34 25.54 36.35 3.08
CA GLY A 34 24.45 35.43 2.85
C GLY A 34 24.62 34.63 1.55
N ARG A 35 24.22 33.38 1.57
CA ARG A 35 24.23 32.48 0.41
C ARG A 35 22.83 32.29 -0.15
N ILE A 36 22.79 31.92 -1.43
CA ILE A 36 21.57 31.49 -2.14
C ILE A 36 21.73 29.98 -2.43
N ILE A 37 20.78 29.19 -2.01
CA ILE A 37 20.66 27.81 -2.44
C ILE A 37 19.60 27.72 -3.52
N MET A 38 19.92 27.12 -4.66
CA MET A 38 18.99 26.94 -5.76
C MET A 38 18.77 25.43 -5.97
N LEU A 39 17.54 24.98 -5.77
CA LEU A 39 17.14 23.60 -6.08
C LEU A 39 16.85 23.47 -7.55
N GLU A 40 17.53 22.51 -8.20
CA GLU A 40 17.23 22.05 -9.56
C GLU A 40 17.04 20.53 -9.55
N PRO A 41 15.90 19.99 -9.98
CA PRO A 41 15.59 18.56 -9.88
C PRO A 41 16.59 17.68 -10.65
N ARG A 42 17.12 18.17 -11.76
CA ARG A 42 17.87 17.38 -12.74
C ARG A 42 19.38 17.63 -12.68
N ARG A 43 20.17 16.58 -12.46
CA ARG A 43 21.63 16.65 -12.31
C ARG A 43 22.33 17.36 -13.47
N ILE A 44 21.90 17.08 -14.73
CA ILE A 44 22.51 17.69 -15.93
C ILE A 44 22.21 19.18 -15.95
N ALA A 45 20.97 19.57 -15.66
CA ALA A 45 20.57 20.96 -15.62
C ALA A 45 21.26 21.72 -14.49
N ALA A 46 21.35 21.15 -13.29
CA ALA A 46 22.02 21.76 -12.14
C ALA A 46 23.49 22.11 -12.47
N ARG A 47 24.20 21.19 -13.14
CA ARG A 47 25.56 21.45 -13.61
C ARG A 47 25.60 22.56 -14.66
N SER A 48 24.80 22.42 -15.72
CA SER A 48 24.80 23.38 -16.86
C SER A 48 24.37 24.77 -16.43
N ILE A 49 23.41 24.90 -15.52
CA ILE A 49 22.97 26.18 -14.97
C ILE A 49 24.09 26.83 -14.15
N ALA A 50 24.76 26.06 -13.29
CA ALA A 50 25.87 26.59 -12.49
C ALA A 50 27.06 27.00 -13.36
N GLU A 51 27.43 26.20 -14.37
CA GLU A 51 28.47 26.53 -15.35
C GLU A 51 28.11 27.81 -16.14
N ARG A 52 26.86 27.91 -16.58
CA ARG A 52 26.38 29.11 -17.30
C ARG A 52 26.38 30.38 -16.45
N MET A 53 25.92 30.30 -15.22
CA MET A 53 25.98 31.44 -14.28
C MET A 53 27.42 31.87 -13.97
N ALA A 54 28.33 30.91 -13.77
CA ALA A 54 29.75 31.20 -13.56
C ALA A 54 30.39 31.89 -14.81
N GLU A 55 30.07 31.38 -16.01
CA GLU A 55 30.53 32.00 -17.29
C GLU A 55 29.99 33.44 -17.44
N MET A 56 28.71 33.67 -17.13
CA MET A 56 28.10 35.01 -17.16
C MET A 56 28.74 35.96 -16.17
N SER A 57 29.24 35.45 -15.04
CA SER A 57 29.98 36.22 -14.04
C SER A 57 31.49 36.37 -14.36
N GLY A 58 31.96 35.77 -15.46
CA GLY A 58 33.36 35.77 -15.84
C GLY A 58 34.28 34.94 -14.95
N GLU A 59 33.70 33.92 -14.27
CA GLU A 59 34.41 33.10 -13.28
C GLU A 59 34.37 31.61 -13.64
N GLU A 60 35.27 30.86 -13.01
CA GLU A 60 35.19 29.38 -13.05
C GLU A 60 34.12 28.84 -12.08
N THR A 61 33.45 27.78 -12.44
CA THR A 61 32.51 27.10 -11.59
C THR A 61 33.18 26.58 -10.31
N GLY A 62 32.59 26.87 -9.16
CA GLY A 62 33.12 26.56 -7.82
C GLY A 62 33.69 27.75 -7.08
N LYS A 63 33.76 28.95 -7.71
CA LYS A 63 34.07 30.22 -7.07
C LYS A 63 32.80 30.82 -6.47
N SER A 64 32.29 31.93 -6.96
CA SER A 64 31.06 32.55 -6.47
C SER A 64 29.80 31.70 -6.81
N VAL A 65 29.81 30.98 -7.91
CA VAL A 65 28.76 30.04 -8.30
C VAL A 65 29.30 28.61 -8.33
N GLY A 66 28.63 27.71 -7.62
CA GLY A 66 28.98 26.29 -7.59
C GLY A 66 27.78 25.38 -7.65
N TYR A 67 28.02 24.08 -7.67
CA TYR A 67 26.94 23.08 -7.59
C TYR A 67 27.30 21.90 -6.68
N ARG A 68 26.27 21.25 -6.13
CA ARG A 68 26.41 20.02 -5.35
C ARG A 68 25.30 19.04 -5.71
N MET A 69 25.75 17.86 -6.10
CA MET A 69 24.87 16.74 -6.43
C MET A 69 25.33 15.48 -5.70
N ARG A 70 24.52 14.43 -5.70
CA ARG A 70 24.95 13.14 -5.15
C ARG A 70 26.27 12.71 -5.82
N MET A 71 27.30 12.56 -4.96
CA MET A 71 28.65 12.10 -5.35
C MET A 71 29.43 13.02 -6.29
N GLU A 72 29.00 14.26 -6.47
CA GLU A 72 29.68 15.26 -7.26
C GLU A 72 29.48 16.66 -6.69
N SER A 73 30.56 17.39 -6.48
CA SER A 73 30.51 18.77 -5.97
C SER A 73 31.62 19.63 -6.57
N ARG A 74 31.27 20.87 -6.92
CA ARG A 74 32.20 21.95 -7.25
C ARG A 74 31.80 23.20 -6.48
N THR A 75 32.28 23.32 -5.26
CA THR A 75 32.01 24.43 -4.36
C THR A 75 33.29 24.79 -3.62
N SER A 76 33.41 26.03 -3.12
CA SER A 76 34.46 26.49 -2.26
C SER A 76 33.90 27.35 -1.12
N ALA A 77 34.74 27.82 -0.20
CA ALA A 77 34.32 28.75 0.82
C ALA A 77 33.83 30.11 0.28
N ALA A 78 34.17 30.43 -0.96
CA ALA A 78 33.71 31.64 -1.65
C ALA A 78 32.36 31.47 -2.39
N THR A 79 31.79 30.27 -2.39
CA THR A 79 30.55 30.02 -3.12
C THR A 79 29.37 30.71 -2.45
N ARG A 80 28.71 31.56 -3.21
CA ARG A 80 27.57 32.40 -2.79
C ARG A 80 26.23 31.90 -3.39
N ILE A 81 26.28 31.37 -4.61
CA ILE A 81 25.15 30.66 -5.22
C ILE A 81 25.51 29.19 -5.33
N GLU A 82 24.76 28.34 -4.69
CA GLU A 82 24.97 26.90 -4.74
C GLU A 82 23.75 26.22 -5.37
N VAL A 83 23.94 25.65 -6.59
CA VAL A 83 22.87 24.88 -7.26
C VAL A 83 22.93 23.45 -6.75
N VAL A 84 21.85 22.98 -6.18
CA VAL A 84 21.76 21.67 -5.52
C VAL A 84 20.65 20.81 -6.12
N THR A 85 20.84 19.49 -6.12
CA THR A 85 19.75 18.58 -6.42
C THR A 85 18.86 18.34 -5.19
N GLU A 86 17.64 17.92 -5.40
CA GLU A 86 16.57 17.81 -4.40
C GLU A 86 17.00 17.08 -3.12
N GLY A 87 17.50 15.85 -3.23
CA GLY A 87 17.95 15.09 -2.07
C GLY A 87 19.16 15.69 -1.34
N ILE A 88 19.91 16.61 -1.95
CA ILE A 88 20.96 17.38 -1.27
C ILE A 88 20.33 18.47 -0.41
N LEU A 89 19.33 19.20 -0.94
CA LEU A 89 18.63 20.23 -0.17
C LEU A 89 17.94 19.63 1.06
N CYS A 90 17.19 18.53 0.91
CA CYS A 90 16.56 17.86 2.06
C CYS A 90 17.58 17.51 3.14
N ARG A 91 18.74 16.93 2.77
CA ARG A 91 19.80 16.62 3.75
C ARG A 91 20.43 17.85 4.38
N MET A 92 20.61 18.95 3.65
CA MET A 92 21.09 20.20 4.22
C MET A 92 20.13 20.70 5.31
N ILE A 93 18.83 20.65 5.05
CA ILE A 93 17.79 21.05 6.02
C ILE A 93 17.75 20.09 7.22
N ILE A 94 17.90 18.77 7.01
CA ILE A 94 17.94 17.79 8.11
C ILE A 94 19.16 17.96 8.98
N SER A 95 20.34 18.23 8.38
CA SER A 95 21.59 18.40 9.13
C SER A 95 21.68 19.75 9.84
N ASP A 96 21.09 20.78 9.29
CA ASP A 96 21.00 22.13 9.84
C ASP A 96 19.60 22.70 9.58
N PRO A 97 18.64 22.50 10.49
CA PRO A 97 17.28 23.00 10.35
C PRO A 97 17.18 24.53 10.23
N THR A 98 18.22 25.26 10.67
CA THR A 98 18.26 26.72 10.56
C THR A 98 18.83 27.21 9.26
N LEU A 99 19.55 26.37 8.51
CA LEU A 99 20.28 26.73 7.30
C LEU A 99 21.15 27.97 7.53
N ASP A 100 22.04 27.90 8.53
CA ASP A 100 22.87 29.06 8.91
C ASP A 100 23.69 29.59 7.72
N GLY A 101 23.76 30.92 7.61
CA GLY A 101 24.39 31.59 6.48
C GLY A 101 23.64 31.54 5.15
N VAL A 102 22.44 30.90 5.07
CA VAL A 102 21.59 30.92 3.89
C VAL A 102 20.54 32.02 4.03
N SER A 103 20.46 32.91 3.05
CA SER A 103 19.51 34.03 3.01
C SER A 103 18.31 33.80 2.12
N ALA A 104 18.48 32.94 1.10
CA ALA A 104 17.39 32.61 0.20
C ALA A 104 17.50 31.17 -0.31
N VAL A 105 16.35 30.54 -0.51
CA VAL A 105 16.22 29.27 -1.23
C VAL A 105 15.32 29.47 -2.44
N ILE A 106 15.81 29.07 -3.61
CA ILE A 106 15.11 29.13 -4.88
C ILE A 106 14.74 27.73 -5.28
N PHE A 107 13.47 27.50 -5.55
CA PHE A 107 12.93 26.26 -6.13
C PHE A 107 12.75 26.46 -7.62
N ASP A 108 13.58 25.84 -8.45
CA ASP A 108 13.39 25.83 -9.90
C ASP A 108 12.54 24.65 -10.35
N GLU A 109 11.89 24.77 -11.50
CA GLU A 109 10.99 23.77 -12.10
C GLU A 109 9.95 23.18 -11.11
N PHE A 110 9.44 24.03 -10.20
CA PHE A 110 8.52 23.62 -9.12
C PHE A 110 7.27 22.89 -9.62
N HIS A 111 6.87 23.12 -10.85
CA HIS A 111 5.75 22.43 -11.49
C HIS A 111 5.98 20.92 -11.71
N GLU A 112 7.20 20.41 -11.56
CA GLU A 112 7.47 18.97 -11.60
C GLU A 112 6.86 18.24 -10.40
N ARG A 113 6.65 18.95 -9.26
CA ARG A 113 6.01 18.43 -8.04
C ARG A 113 6.57 17.10 -7.58
N SER A 114 7.91 16.99 -7.58
CA SER A 114 8.57 15.81 -7.02
C SER A 114 8.37 15.72 -5.51
N ILE A 115 8.47 14.51 -4.97
CA ILE A 115 8.31 14.26 -3.53
C ILE A 115 9.32 15.07 -2.68
N TYR A 116 10.58 15.13 -3.13
CA TYR A 116 11.64 15.87 -2.43
C TYR A 116 11.47 17.38 -2.51
N THR A 117 10.94 17.91 -3.61
CA THR A 117 10.64 19.34 -3.74
C THR A 117 9.50 19.72 -2.79
N ASP A 118 8.42 18.93 -2.73
CA ASP A 118 7.31 19.16 -1.80
C ASP A 118 7.75 18.99 -0.34
N GLU A 119 8.61 18.03 -0.03
CA GLU A 119 9.23 17.81 1.28
C GLU A 119 10.10 18.98 1.72
N ALA A 120 11.05 19.41 0.89
CA ALA A 120 11.93 20.55 1.18
C ALA A 120 11.13 21.82 1.41
N LEU A 121 10.09 22.07 0.59
CA LEU A 121 9.23 23.24 0.78
C LEU A 121 8.48 23.18 2.12
N ALA A 122 7.92 22.02 2.49
CA ALA A 122 7.21 21.88 3.76
C ALA A 122 8.14 22.10 4.96
N MET A 123 9.34 21.52 4.95
CA MET A 123 10.35 21.75 5.99
C MET A 123 10.76 23.23 6.06
N LEU A 124 11.02 23.87 4.92
CA LEU A 124 11.44 25.29 4.90
C LEU A 124 10.34 26.24 5.33
N LEU A 125 9.08 25.97 4.98
CA LEU A 125 7.94 26.73 5.47
C LEU A 125 7.78 26.59 7.00
N ALA A 126 8.02 25.40 7.54
CA ALA A 126 8.02 25.18 8.98
C ALA A 126 9.21 25.88 9.65
N THR A 127 10.42 25.76 9.10
CA THR A 127 11.62 26.50 9.56
C THR A 127 11.38 28.02 9.55
N GLN A 128 10.81 28.56 8.48
CA GLN A 128 10.50 29.96 8.34
C GLN A 128 9.51 30.44 9.42
N ARG A 129 8.48 29.64 9.70
CA ARG A 129 7.47 30.00 10.72
C ARG A 129 8.03 29.97 12.13
N MET A 130 8.89 29.01 12.44
CA MET A 130 9.33 28.73 13.81
C MET A 130 10.71 29.34 14.16
N LEU A 131 11.64 29.36 13.21
CA LEU A 131 13.05 29.63 13.47
C LEU A 131 13.61 30.80 12.67
N ARG A 132 13.25 30.95 11.39
CA ARG A 132 13.90 31.88 10.45
C ARG A 132 12.88 32.68 9.63
N PRO A 133 12.10 33.59 10.25
CA PRO A 133 11.09 34.38 9.53
C PRO A 133 11.66 35.28 8.41
N GLU A 134 12.98 35.57 8.45
CA GLU A 134 13.70 36.36 7.44
C GLU A 134 14.13 35.52 6.21
N LEU A 135 14.13 34.18 6.29
CA LEU A 135 14.52 33.31 5.17
C LEU A 135 13.59 33.54 3.98
N ARG A 136 14.14 33.79 2.81
CA ARG A 136 13.38 34.04 1.59
C ARG A 136 13.22 32.80 0.77
N LEU A 137 11.98 32.51 0.37
CA LEU A 137 11.67 31.39 -0.49
C LEU A 137 11.15 31.91 -1.82
N VAL A 138 11.79 31.52 -2.90
CA VAL A 138 11.42 31.88 -4.27
C VAL A 138 11.04 30.62 -5.01
N ILE A 139 9.81 30.58 -5.50
CA ILE A 139 9.28 29.44 -6.24
C ILE A 139 9.18 29.82 -7.72
N MET A 140 9.98 29.18 -8.57
CA MET A 140 9.97 29.42 -10.01
C MET A 140 9.19 28.31 -10.73
N SER A 141 8.28 28.72 -11.57
CA SER A 141 7.44 27.80 -12.36
C SER A 141 7.12 28.36 -13.74
N ALA A 142 6.97 27.45 -14.70
CA ALA A 142 6.58 27.81 -16.06
C ALA A 142 5.07 27.66 -16.31
N THR A 143 4.38 26.73 -15.64
CA THR A 143 3.04 26.25 -16.03
C THR A 143 2.10 25.95 -14.88
N ILE A 144 2.50 26.16 -13.62
CA ILE A 144 1.65 25.85 -12.47
C ILE A 144 0.47 26.82 -12.41
N ASP A 145 -0.66 26.36 -11.86
CA ASP A 145 -1.76 27.27 -11.48
C ASP A 145 -1.26 28.22 -10.38
N THR A 146 -0.81 29.40 -10.83
CA THR A 146 -0.25 30.43 -9.97
C THR A 146 -1.27 31.01 -9.02
N ALA A 147 -2.55 31.00 -9.38
CA ALA A 147 -3.62 31.50 -8.54
C ALA A 147 -3.85 30.55 -7.35
N TRP A 148 -3.90 29.25 -7.60
CA TRP A 148 -3.99 28.25 -6.56
C TRP A 148 -2.75 28.27 -5.63
N LEU A 149 -1.55 28.31 -6.20
CA LEU A 149 -0.31 28.31 -5.43
C LEU A 149 -0.16 29.56 -4.58
N SER A 150 -0.46 30.72 -5.15
CA SER A 150 -0.46 32.01 -4.44
C SER A 150 -1.46 32.04 -3.28
N LYS A 151 -2.66 31.48 -3.48
CA LYS A 151 -3.68 31.38 -2.43
C LYS A 151 -3.22 30.41 -1.33
N SER A 152 -2.64 29.26 -1.70
CA SER A 152 -2.20 28.23 -0.75
C SER A 152 -1.04 28.72 0.13
N LEU A 153 -0.10 29.48 -0.44
CA LEU A 153 1.06 30.02 0.27
C LEU A 153 0.86 31.43 0.83
N GLY A 154 -0.25 32.10 0.49
CA GLY A 154 -0.51 33.50 0.92
C GLY A 154 0.54 34.49 0.38
N CYS A 155 1.08 34.28 -0.82
CA CYS A 155 2.22 35.02 -1.34
C CYS A 155 1.92 35.73 -2.67
N LYS A 156 2.80 36.65 -3.08
CA LYS A 156 2.68 37.41 -4.32
C LYS A 156 3.24 36.61 -5.50
N VAL A 157 2.66 36.85 -6.67
CA VAL A 157 3.15 36.34 -7.96
C VAL A 157 3.79 37.50 -8.72
N LEU A 158 5.01 37.27 -9.21
CA LEU A 158 5.72 38.13 -10.15
C LEU A 158 5.70 37.43 -11.51
N SER A 159 5.03 38.01 -12.47
CA SER A 159 4.99 37.50 -13.84
C SER A 159 5.90 38.32 -14.74
N CYS A 160 6.66 37.61 -15.58
CA CYS A 160 7.46 38.22 -16.62
C CYS A 160 7.02 37.69 -17.99
N ASP A 161 6.64 38.61 -18.89
CA ASP A 161 6.29 38.25 -20.26
C ASP A 161 7.61 38.00 -21.05
N GLY A 162 7.88 36.75 -21.37
CA GLY A 162 9.02 36.42 -22.22
C GLY A 162 8.61 36.37 -23.70
N LEU A 163 9.58 36.44 -24.57
CA LEU A 163 9.37 36.27 -26.01
C LEU A 163 9.12 34.77 -26.30
N SER A 164 7.92 34.43 -26.75
CA SER A 164 7.59 33.12 -27.30
C SER A 164 6.94 33.29 -28.65
N PHE A 165 7.32 32.44 -29.62
CA PHE A 165 6.71 32.48 -30.91
C PHE A 165 5.51 31.52 -30.97
N PRO A 166 4.54 31.79 -31.88
CA PRO A 166 3.35 30.98 -32.02
C PRO A 166 3.71 29.57 -32.50
N VAL A 167 3.03 28.57 -31.93
CA VAL A 167 3.19 27.16 -32.34
C VAL A 167 1.84 26.66 -32.87
N ALA A 168 1.83 26.25 -34.14
CA ALA A 168 0.67 25.60 -34.74
C ALA A 168 0.51 24.19 -34.17
N ILE A 169 -0.70 23.86 -33.70
CA ILE A 169 -0.99 22.55 -33.11
C ILE A 169 -1.78 21.70 -34.11
N GLU A 170 -1.14 20.68 -34.64
CA GLU A 170 -1.78 19.64 -35.42
C GLU A 170 -2.12 18.43 -34.55
N ARG A 171 -3.32 17.89 -34.72
CA ARG A 171 -3.82 16.77 -33.94
C ARG A 171 -4.15 15.59 -34.82
N ALA A 172 -3.96 14.38 -34.30
CA ALA A 172 -4.48 13.19 -34.94
C ALA A 172 -6.03 13.17 -34.88
N ASP A 173 -6.66 12.68 -35.92
CA ASP A 173 -8.13 12.54 -36.01
C ASP A 173 -8.65 11.48 -34.99
N SER A 174 -7.83 10.47 -34.72
CA SER A 174 -8.13 9.40 -33.77
C SER A 174 -6.86 8.93 -33.04
N ASP A 175 -7.02 8.36 -31.85
CA ASP A 175 -5.93 7.80 -31.08
C ASP A 175 -5.42 6.49 -31.71
N ARG A 176 -4.21 6.48 -32.19
CA ARG A 176 -3.54 5.28 -32.72
C ARG A 176 -2.72 4.55 -31.66
N ILE A 177 -2.38 5.23 -30.59
CA ILE A 177 -1.57 4.72 -29.49
C ILE A 177 -2.25 5.02 -28.14
N SER A 178 -2.07 4.12 -27.18
CA SER A 178 -2.61 4.20 -25.82
C SER A 178 -1.54 3.77 -24.80
N GLU A 179 -1.87 3.87 -23.54
CA GLU A 179 -1.03 3.41 -22.42
C GLU A 179 -0.73 1.90 -22.47
N THR A 180 -1.61 1.13 -23.11
CA THR A 180 -1.48 -0.32 -23.26
C THR A 180 -0.78 -0.74 -24.57
N SER A 181 -0.47 0.21 -25.45
CA SER A 181 0.24 -0.08 -26.70
C SER A 181 1.65 -0.60 -26.44
N THR A 182 2.10 -1.54 -27.27
CA THR A 182 3.47 -2.06 -27.16
C THR A 182 4.49 -1.00 -27.58
N SER A 183 5.74 -1.14 -27.13
CA SER A 183 6.81 -0.22 -27.53
C SER A 183 7.04 -0.19 -29.04
N ARG A 184 6.76 -1.30 -29.74
CA ARG A 184 6.87 -1.40 -31.22
C ARG A 184 5.75 -0.62 -31.91
N ASP A 185 4.51 -0.72 -31.40
CA ASP A 185 3.36 0.00 -31.97
C ASP A 185 3.53 1.51 -31.81
N ILE A 186 3.98 1.96 -30.62
CA ILE A 186 4.27 3.37 -30.36
C ILE A 186 5.37 3.87 -31.32
N ALA A 187 6.45 3.11 -31.47
CA ALA A 187 7.55 3.48 -32.35
C ALA A 187 7.12 3.54 -33.82
N ALA A 188 6.32 2.57 -34.29
CA ALA A 188 5.85 2.53 -35.69
C ALA A 188 4.91 3.70 -36.00
N ALA A 189 3.95 4.00 -35.11
CA ALA A 189 3.07 5.15 -35.23
C ALA A 189 3.87 6.47 -35.27
N THR A 190 4.87 6.61 -34.38
CA THR A 190 5.72 7.79 -34.29
C THR A 190 6.57 7.97 -35.55
N ALA A 191 7.21 6.91 -36.05
CA ALA A 191 8.02 6.97 -37.26
C ALA A 191 7.19 7.41 -38.47
N SER A 192 5.92 7.01 -38.56
CA SER A 192 5.01 7.48 -39.63
C SER A 192 4.77 8.99 -39.53
N VAL A 193 4.54 9.54 -38.31
CA VAL A 193 4.34 10.99 -38.12
C VAL A 193 5.63 11.76 -38.36
N VAL A 194 6.81 11.21 -37.98
CA VAL A 194 8.12 11.81 -38.28
C VAL A 194 8.30 11.98 -39.78
N ARG A 195 8.03 10.94 -40.58
CA ARG A 195 8.14 11.00 -42.06
C ARG A 195 7.21 12.03 -42.66
N ARG A 196 5.98 12.11 -42.17
CA ARG A 196 5.00 13.12 -42.58
C ARG A 196 5.53 14.53 -42.26
N ALA A 197 5.92 14.80 -41.02
CA ALA A 197 6.42 16.10 -40.58
C ALA A 197 7.65 16.57 -41.37
N LEU A 198 8.54 15.64 -41.75
CA LEU A 198 9.70 15.91 -42.56
C LEU A 198 9.35 16.31 -44.02
N SER A 199 8.24 15.81 -44.54
CA SER A 199 7.76 16.18 -45.89
C SER A 199 6.96 17.50 -45.91
N GLU A 200 6.42 17.91 -44.80
CA GLU A 200 5.54 19.10 -44.70
C GLU A 200 6.28 20.37 -44.22
N HIS A 201 7.36 20.19 -43.42
CA HIS A 201 8.04 21.31 -42.76
C HIS A 201 9.59 21.15 -42.81
N ASP A 202 10.27 22.29 -42.73
CA ASP A 202 11.74 22.36 -42.60
C ASP A 202 12.14 22.59 -41.13
N GLY A 203 13.41 22.27 -40.79
CA GLY A 203 14.02 22.46 -39.48
C GLY A 203 14.18 21.17 -38.67
N ASP A 204 14.75 21.28 -37.51
CA ASP A 204 15.03 20.16 -36.61
C ASP A 204 13.76 19.66 -35.91
N LEU A 205 13.69 18.35 -35.72
CA LEU A 205 12.59 17.68 -35.03
C LEU A 205 12.98 17.25 -33.63
N LEU A 206 12.07 17.50 -32.64
CA LEU A 206 12.11 16.93 -31.31
C LEU A 206 10.90 16.02 -31.11
N VAL A 207 11.16 14.74 -30.85
CA VAL A 207 10.15 13.69 -30.76
C VAL A 207 10.08 13.19 -29.32
N PHE A 208 8.94 13.34 -28.66
CA PHE A 208 8.72 12.85 -27.30
C PHE A 208 8.14 11.45 -27.29
N LEU A 209 8.91 10.52 -26.74
CA LEU A 209 8.59 9.10 -26.56
C LEU A 209 8.61 8.72 -25.07
N PRO A 210 7.83 7.69 -24.65
CA PRO A 210 7.73 7.35 -23.22
C PRO A 210 9.05 6.85 -22.63
N GLY A 211 9.85 6.10 -23.37
CA GLY A 211 11.05 5.49 -22.83
C GLY A 211 12.10 5.06 -23.86
N GLN A 212 13.18 4.48 -23.35
CA GLN A 212 14.35 4.06 -24.14
C GLN A 212 14.00 3.02 -25.22
N ALA A 213 13.12 2.04 -24.88
CA ALA A 213 12.76 0.99 -25.83
C ALA A 213 12.05 1.56 -27.08
N GLU A 214 11.13 2.50 -26.87
CA GLU A 214 10.41 3.19 -27.94
C GLU A 214 11.36 4.03 -28.79
N ILE A 215 12.36 4.69 -28.17
CA ILE A 215 13.39 5.47 -28.86
C ILE A 215 14.24 4.56 -29.78
N LEU A 216 14.75 3.45 -29.25
CA LEU A 216 15.57 2.53 -30.00
C LEU A 216 14.81 1.86 -31.16
N HIS A 217 13.55 1.47 -30.93
CA HIS A 217 12.70 0.93 -32.00
C HIS A 217 12.39 1.99 -33.06
N CYS A 218 12.10 3.24 -32.67
CA CYS A 218 11.85 4.33 -33.59
C CYS A 218 13.10 4.66 -34.41
N GLN A 219 14.26 4.71 -33.76
CA GLN A 219 15.55 4.91 -34.42
C GLN A 219 15.83 3.83 -35.48
N ALA A 220 15.57 2.56 -35.14
CA ALA A 220 15.72 1.45 -36.10
C ALA A 220 14.77 1.57 -37.30
N LEU A 221 13.53 2.03 -37.10
CA LEU A 221 12.54 2.26 -38.17
C LEU A 221 12.86 3.45 -39.06
N LEU A 222 13.69 4.39 -38.62
CA LEU A 222 14.12 5.57 -39.36
C LEU A 222 15.54 5.42 -39.93
N ALA A 223 16.17 4.27 -39.78
CA ALA A 223 17.57 4.04 -40.20
C ALA A 223 17.82 4.27 -41.70
N ASP A 224 16.80 4.10 -42.55
CA ASP A 224 16.85 4.41 -43.99
C ASP A 224 17.10 5.89 -44.27
N MET A 225 16.79 6.78 -43.33
CA MET A 225 16.98 8.23 -43.48
C MET A 225 18.33 8.70 -42.88
N ALA A 226 19.09 7.84 -42.22
CA ALA A 226 20.34 8.19 -41.54
C ALA A 226 21.48 8.68 -42.51
N ASN A 227 21.32 8.47 -43.79
CA ASN A 227 22.27 8.97 -44.79
C ASN A 227 22.12 10.47 -45.08
N THR A 228 20.95 11.04 -44.79
CA THR A 228 20.61 12.44 -45.08
C THR A 228 20.27 13.26 -43.83
N LEU A 229 19.96 12.60 -42.72
CA LEU A 229 19.50 13.20 -41.47
C LEU A 229 20.30 12.63 -40.31
N LEU A 230 20.55 13.45 -39.31
CA LEU A 230 21.19 13.02 -38.04
C LEU A 230 20.13 12.59 -37.02
N ILE A 231 20.07 11.29 -36.72
CA ILE A 231 19.08 10.74 -35.77
C ILE A 231 19.76 10.53 -34.41
N LEU A 232 19.38 11.33 -33.43
CA LEU A 232 20.01 11.43 -32.11
C LEU A 232 19.06 10.95 -31.03
N PRO A 233 19.39 9.88 -30.28
CA PRO A 233 18.66 9.50 -29.10
C PRO A 233 18.99 10.44 -27.93
N LEU A 234 18.02 10.72 -27.04
CA LEU A 234 18.20 11.54 -25.84
C LEU A 234 17.39 10.97 -24.67
N TYR A 235 18.07 10.31 -23.73
CA TYR A 235 17.48 9.77 -22.50
C TYR A 235 18.50 9.73 -21.36
N GLY A 236 18.04 9.65 -20.10
CA GLY A 236 18.85 9.87 -18.92
C GLY A 236 20.04 8.91 -18.71
N SER A 237 19.96 7.67 -19.20
CA SER A 237 21.04 6.67 -19.07
C SER A 237 22.08 6.71 -20.19
N LEU A 238 21.96 7.63 -21.14
CA LEU A 238 22.98 7.82 -22.20
C LEU A 238 24.30 8.37 -21.62
N PRO A 239 25.46 8.02 -22.20
CA PRO A 239 26.72 8.67 -21.87
C PRO A 239 26.64 10.18 -22.06
N ALA A 240 27.36 10.93 -21.22
CA ALA A 240 27.34 12.41 -21.25
C ALA A 240 27.76 12.99 -22.61
N GLU A 241 28.66 12.34 -23.29
CA GLU A 241 29.11 12.75 -24.62
C GLU A 241 27.97 12.65 -25.66
N SER A 242 27.22 11.55 -25.65
CA SER A 242 26.07 11.37 -26.56
C SER A 242 24.94 12.36 -26.22
N GLN A 243 24.73 12.68 -24.95
CA GLN A 243 23.75 13.70 -24.54
C GLN A 243 24.19 15.09 -25.02
N ARG A 244 25.48 15.44 -24.90
CA ARG A 244 26.03 16.71 -25.43
C ARG A 244 25.85 16.83 -26.93
N LEU A 245 26.07 15.74 -27.68
CA LEU A 245 25.85 15.73 -29.12
C LEU A 245 24.39 16.04 -29.49
N ALA A 246 23.42 15.46 -28.75
CA ALA A 246 22.01 15.69 -28.99
C ALA A 246 21.55 17.13 -28.62
N THR A 247 22.24 17.77 -27.69
CA THR A 247 21.90 19.12 -27.21
C THR A 247 22.78 20.24 -27.84
N ALA A 248 23.83 19.89 -28.52
CA ALA A 248 24.73 20.85 -29.17
C ALA A 248 23.96 21.77 -30.16
N PRO A 249 24.41 23.01 -30.38
CA PRO A 249 23.85 23.87 -31.42
C PRO A 249 23.89 23.20 -32.79
N SER A 250 22.91 23.44 -33.65
CA SER A 250 22.87 22.95 -35.01
C SER A 250 23.98 23.65 -35.84
N ASP A 251 24.68 22.87 -36.66
CA ASP A 251 25.62 23.41 -37.63
C ASP A 251 24.90 24.10 -38.82
N GLY A 252 23.59 23.97 -38.90
CA GLY A 252 22.75 24.53 -39.98
C GLY A 252 22.85 23.77 -41.32
N HIS A 253 23.72 22.76 -41.41
CA HIS A 253 23.92 22.00 -42.64
C HIS A 253 23.20 20.65 -42.64
N THR A 254 23.10 20.01 -41.47
CA THR A 254 22.48 18.68 -41.37
C THR A 254 21.26 18.74 -40.47
N ARG A 255 20.10 18.42 -41.01
CA ARG A 255 18.83 18.38 -40.29
C ARG A 255 18.82 17.26 -39.25
N ARG A 256 18.31 17.52 -38.04
CA ARG A 256 18.35 16.59 -36.91
C ARG A 256 16.97 16.07 -36.54
N ILE A 257 16.93 14.80 -36.15
CA ILE A 257 15.79 14.18 -35.49
C ILE A 257 16.24 13.77 -34.08
N ILE A 258 15.73 14.43 -33.05
CA ILE A 258 16.08 14.14 -31.67
C ILE A 258 14.94 13.33 -31.05
N LEU A 259 15.19 12.04 -30.80
CA LEU A 259 14.25 11.12 -30.18
C LEU A 259 14.44 11.16 -28.65
N SER A 260 13.51 11.77 -27.92
CA SER A 260 13.72 12.08 -26.53
C SER A 260 12.65 11.48 -25.62
N THR A 261 13.06 11.13 -24.40
CA THR A 261 12.14 10.96 -23.27
C THR A 261 11.72 12.35 -22.73
N PRO A 262 10.85 12.45 -21.69
CA PRO A 262 10.52 13.74 -21.05
C PRO A 262 11.73 14.56 -20.55
N ILE A 263 12.96 14.06 -20.64
CA ILE A 263 14.17 14.79 -20.25
C ILE A 263 14.35 16.12 -21.02
N ALA A 264 13.87 16.17 -22.27
CA ALA A 264 13.92 17.39 -23.07
C ALA A 264 12.68 18.29 -22.88
N GLU A 265 11.81 18.00 -21.95
CA GLU A 265 10.54 18.74 -21.74
C GLU A 265 10.77 20.08 -21.04
N THR A 266 11.70 20.15 -20.07
CA THR A 266 11.94 21.35 -19.25
C THR A 266 13.39 21.86 -19.36
N SER A 267 14.27 21.49 -18.52
CA SER A 267 15.56 22.11 -18.21
C SER A 267 16.63 22.11 -19.32
N LEU A 268 16.44 21.41 -20.45
CA LEU A 268 17.42 21.38 -21.54
C LEU A 268 16.99 22.32 -22.68
N THR A 269 17.90 23.22 -23.11
CA THR A 269 17.68 24.02 -24.31
C THR A 269 18.32 23.31 -25.50
N ILE A 270 17.51 22.99 -26.49
CA ILE A 270 17.95 22.43 -27.74
C ILE A 270 17.69 23.49 -28.82
N GLU A 271 18.73 24.04 -29.37
CA GLU A 271 18.62 25.06 -30.38
C GLU A 271 18.28 24.46 -31.76
N GLY A 272 17.53 25.20 -32.59
CA GLY A 272 17.19 24.78 -33.96
C GLY A 272 15.88 23.99 -34.08
N VAL A 273 15.24 23.59 -32.98
CA VAL A 273 13.99 22.83 -33.01
C VAL A 273 12.82 23.75 -33.40
N SER A 274 12.18 23.44 -34.54
CA SER A 274 10.96 24.10 -35.02
C SER A 274 9.76 23.13 -35.10
N ILE A 275 10.01 21.81 -35.04
CA ILE A 275 8.98 20.78 -35.13
C ILE A 275 9.02 19.92 -33.90
N VAL A 276 7.86 19.75 -33.26
CA VAL A 276 7.69 18.83 -32.13
C VAL A 276 6.70 17.74 -32.49
N ILE A 277 7.02 16.51 -32.13
CA ILE A 277 6.10 15.37 -32.19
C ILE A 277 5.87 14.85 -30.78
N ASP A 278 4.64 14.90 -30.36
CA ASP A 278 4.24 14.50 -28.99
C ASP A 278 3.37 13.24 -29.03
N SER A 279 3.92 12.12 -28.52
CA SER A 279 3.20 10.85 -28.40
C SER A 279 2.01 10.93 -27.40
N GLY A 280 1.98 11.93 -26.54
CA GLY A 280 0.99 12.05 -25.46
C GLY A 280 1.20 11.05 -24.32
N LEU A 281 2.36 10.38 -24.29
CA LEU A 281 2.70 9.36 -23.30
C LEU A 281 4.00 9.73 -22.56
N CYS A 282 4.09 9.24 -21.32
CA CYS A 282 5.31 9.29 -20.51
C CYS A 282 5.45 7.99 -19.70
N ARG A 283 6.60 7.77 -19.11
CA ARG A 283 6.79 6.76 -18.05
C ARG A 283 6.80 7.47 -16.70
N ALA A 284 5.86 7.09 -15.85
CA ALA A 284 5.78 7.54 -14.46
C ALA A 284 6.09 6.37 -13.53
N VAL A 285 6.69 6.69 -12.40
CA VAL A 285 6.86 5.72 -11.31
C VAL A 285 5.53 5.63 -10.57
N ALA A 286 4.96 4.44 -10.50
CA ALA A 286 3.78 4.13 -9.68
C ALA A 286 4.18 3.15 -8.59
N TYR A 287 3.95 3.53 -7.34
CA TYR A 287 4.18 2.67 -6.19
C TYR A 287 3.00 1.72 -5.98
N ASP A 288 3.27 0.42 -6.02
CA ASP A 288 2.27 -0.60 -5.71
C ASP A 288 2.32 -0.92 -4.20
N ALA A 289 1.32 -0.43 -3.50
CA ALA A 289 1.20 -0.59 -2.06
C ALA A 289 1.09 -2.06 -1.59
N ARG A 290 0.65 -2.98 -2.46
CA ARG A 290 0.51 -4.41 -2.12
C ARG A 290 1.85 -5.14 -2.12
N SER A 291 2.69 -4.81 -3.10
CA SER A 291 4.00 -5.43 -3.25
C SER A 291 5.14 -4.64 -2.61
N GLY A 292 4.91 -3.37 -2.22
CA GLY A 292 5.96 -2.45 -1.79
C GLY A 292 6.97 -2.13 -2.90
N LEU A 293 6.56 -2.27 -4.17
CA LEU A 293 7.42 -2.06 -5.34
C LEU A 293 6.99 -0.82 -6.11
N SER A 294 7.97 -0.03 -6.51
CA SER A 294 7.77 1.02 -7.50
C SER A 294 7.94 0.44 -8.91
N ARG A 295 7.01 0.75 -9.80
CA ARG A 295 7.02 0.31 -11.20
C ARG A 295 7.03 1.50 -12.12
N LEU A 296 7.80 1.41 -13.22
CA LEU A 296 7.64 2.32 -14.34
C LEU A 296 6.42 1.88 -15.17
N GLN A 297 5.39 2.71 -15.18
CA GLN A 297 4.18 2.49 -15.94
C GLN A 297 4.06 3.55 -17.04
N THR A 298 3.64 3.14 -18.23
CA THR A 298 3.29 4.10 -19.29
C THR A 298 1.94 4.72 -18.94
N SER A 299 1.89 6.05 -18.95
CA SER A 299 0.70 6.83 -18.64
C SER A 299 0.52 7.98 -19.62
N ARG A 300 -0.69 8.53 -19.69
CA ARG A 300 -0.96 9.79 -20.40
C ARG A 300 -0.26 10.94 -19.69
N ILE A 301 0.19 11.90 -20.50
CA ILE A 301 0.68 13.18 -19.98
C ILE A 301 -0.48 14.08 -19.54
N SER A 302 -0.18 15.10 -18.76
CA SER A 302 -1.09 16.18 -18.42
C SER A 302 -1.08 17.31 -19.45
N LEU A 303 -2.04 18.22 -19.41
CA LEU A 303 -2.15 19.34 -20.36
C LEU A 303 -0.98 20.33 -20.22
N ASP A 304 -0.48 20.55 -19.02
CA ASP A 304 0.71 21.37 -18.77
C ASP A 304 1.95 20.76 -19.45
N MET A 305 2.16 19.43 -19.36
CA MET A 305 3.22 18.73 -20.08
C MET A 305 3.06 18.89 -21.61
N ALA A 306 1.83 18.70 -22.13
CA ALA A 306 1.57 18.86 -23.56
C ALA A 306 1.88 20.28 -24.04
N THR A 307 1.59 21.29 -23.21
CA THR A 307 1.89 22.69 -23.50
C THR A 307 3.39 22.97 -23.46
N GLN A 308 4.11 22.44 -22.47
CA GLN A 308 5.57 22.56 -22.37
C GLN A 308 6.27 21.91 -23.56
N ARG A 309 5.85 20.69 -23.97
CA ARG A 309 6.40 19.99 -25.13
C ARG A 309 6.18 20.80 -26.41
N ALA A 310 4.96 21.27 -26.65
CA ALA A 310 4.65 22.12 -27.81
C ALA A 310 5.49 23.40 -27.82
N GLY A 311 5.66 24.05 -26.67
CA GLY A 311 6.46 25.27 -26.52
C GLY A 311 7.93 25.12 -26.92
N ARG A 312 8.45 23.88 -27.05
CA ARG A 312 9.81 23.64 -27.56
C ARG A 312 9.98 24.05 -29.00
N ALA A 313 8.93 23.95 -29.81
CA ALA A 313 8.97 24.39 -31.24
C ALA A 313 8.95 25.92 -31.39
N GLY A 314 8.48 26.67 -30.37
CA GLY A 314 8.30 28.13 -30.45
C GLY A 314 9.41 28.94 -29.76
N ARG A 315 10.63 28.42 -29.58
CA ARG A 315 11.68 29.13 -28.83
C ARG A 315 12.44 30.17 -29.63
N LEU A 316 12.80 29.86 -30.86
CA LEU A 316 13.64 30.71 -31.74
C LEU A 316 12.87 31.28 -32.93
N GLY A 317 11.69 30.76 -33.20
CA GLY A 317 10.82 31.16 -34.31
C GLY A 317 9.46 30.45 -34.23
N PRO A 318 8.52 30.78 -35.16
CA PRO A 318 7.29 30.03 -35.26
C PRO A 318 7.54 28.55 -35.54
N GLY A 319 6.74 27.67 -34.90
CA GLY A 319 6.92 26.22 -35.04
C GLY A 319 5.61 25.46 -35.15
N VAL A 320 5.71 24.13 -35.25
CA VAL A 320 4.57 23.22 -35.33
C VAL A 320 4.73 22.08 -34.33
N CYS A 321 3.59 21.68 -33.73
CA CYS A 321 3.57 20.53 -32.84
C CYS A 321 2.50 19.53 -33.32
N TYR A 322 2.95 18.33 -33.65
CA TYR A 322 2.09 17.19 -33.97
C TYR A 322 1.73 16.43 -32.71
N ARG A 323 0.48 16.56 -32.28
CA ARG A 323 -0.08 15.75 -31.18
C ARG A 323 -0.63 14.45 -31.74
N MET A 324 -0.05 13.30 -31.34
CA MET A 324 -0.45 11.97 -31.81
C MET A 324 -1.73 11.46 -31.16
N TYR A 325 -2.49 12.33 -30.54
CA TYR A 325 -3.76 12.03 -29.84
C TYR A 325 -4.84 13.01 -30.27
N SER A 326 -6.10 12.55 -30.15
CA SER A 326 -7.28 13.29 -30.55
C SER A 326 -7.63 14.42 -29.60
N LYS A 327 -8.44 15.37 -30.10
CA LYS A 327 -9.01 16.44 -29.26
C LYS A 327 -9.86 15.90 -28.10
N ALA A 328 -10.54 14.76 -28.32
CA ALA A 328 -11.34 14.11 -27.27
C ALA A 328 -10.46 13.51 -26.15
N THR A 329 -9.31 12.97 -26.49
CA THR A 329 -8.33 12.50 -25.49
C THR A 329 -7.67 13.66 -24.76
N GLU A 330 -7.31 14.74 -25.48
CA GLU A 330 -6.78 15.96 -24.86
C GLU A 330 -7.75 16.54 -23.83
N ALA A 331 -9.04 16.61 -24.12
CA ALA A 331 -10.05 17.11 -23.20
C ALA A 331 -10.23 16.25 -21.91
N ARG A 332 -9.76 15.01 -21.91
CA ARG A 332 -9.79 14.10 -20.77
C ARG A 332 -8.48 14.06 -19.98
N MET A 333 -7.43 14.72 -20.47
CA MET A 333 -6.15 14.80 -19.73
C MET A 333 -6.30 15.64 -18.46
N HIS A 334 -5.55 15.26 -17.44
CA HIS A 334 -5.46 16.07 -16.23
C HIS A 334 -4.90 17.46 -16.56
N PRO A 335 -5.40 18.53 -15.95
CA PRO A 335 -4.88 19.90 -16.20
C PRO A 335 -3.39 20.03 -15.89
N CYS A 336 -2.97 19.51 -14.72
CA CYS A 336 -1.60 19.55 -14.21
C CYS A 336 -1.10 18.16 -13.84
N ARG A 337 0.21 18.02 -13.67
CA ARG A 337 0.84 16.81 -13.12
C ARG A 337 0.26 16.48 -11.74
N THR A 338 -0.03 15.22 -11.52
CA THR A 338 -0.32 14.71 -10.17
C THR A 338 0.95 14.78 -9.32
N PRO A 339 0.92 15.40 -8.13
CA PRO A 339 2.07 15.45 -7.25
C PRO A 339 2.59 14.04 -6.91
N GLU A 340 3.91 13.85 -6.96
CA GLU A 340 4.52 12.54 -6.73
C GLU A 340 4.21 12.00 -5.32
N ILE A 341 4.05 12.88 -4.34
CA ILE A 341 3.71 12.54 -2.95
C ILE A 341 2.42 11.71 -2.82
N GLU A 342 1.50 11.78 -3.78
CA GLU A 342 0.24 11.03 -3.75
C GLU A 342 0.42 9.54 -4.11
N HIS A 343 1.47 9.19 -4.87
CA HIS A 343 1.62 7.86 -5.45
C HIS A 343 3.03 7.26 -5.36
N ALA A 344 3.97 7.93 -4.68
CA ALA A 344 5.31 7.43 -4.44
C ALA A 344 5.42 6.57 -3.17
N ASP A 345 6.60 5.93 -3.00
CA ASP A 345 7.00 5.35 -1.72
C ASP A 345 7.37 6.48 -0.74
N LEU A 346 6.62 6.59 0.34
CA LEU A 346 6.83 7.63 1.35
C LEU A 346 7.85 7.24 2.42
N THR A 347 8.49 6.07 2.32
CA THR A 347 9.45 5.61 3.33
C THR A 347 10.63 6.57 3.53
N PRO A 348 11.26 7.12 2.45
CA PRO A 348 12.30 8.14 2.62
C PRO A 348 11.79 9.40 3.31
N LEU A 349 10.66 9.95 2.84
CA LEU A 349 10.06 11.16 3.38
C LEU A 349 9.73 11.04 4.88
N VAL A 350 9.13 9.92 5.29
CA VAL A 350 8.78 9.70 6.71
C VAL A 350 10.03 9.61 7.58
N LEU A 351 11.11 8.98 7.09
CA LEU A 351 12.39 8.92 7.79
C LEU A 351 13.05 10.30 7.88
N ASP A 352 13.04 11.05 6.80
CA ASP A 352 13.67 12.37 6.70
C ASP A 352 12.95 13.37 7.62
N ILE A 353 11.63 13.40 7.65
CA ILE A 353 10.86 14.26 8.58
C ILE A 353 11.10 13.83 10.04
N ALA A 354 11.15 12.53 10.34
CA ALA A 354 11.48 12.07 11.69
C ALA A 354 12.92 12.45 12.10
N ALA A 355 13.87 12.39 11.18
CA ALA A 355 15.27 12.78 11.41
C ALA A 355 15.44 14.30 11.57
N TRP A 356 14.63 15.08 10.86
CA TRP A 356 14.58 16.55 11.00
C TRP A 356 14.01 16.99 12.34
N GLY A 357 13.27 16.11 13.06
CA GLY A 357 12.68 16.40 14.37
C GLY A 357 11.20 16.80 14.30
N GLY A 358 10.55 16.57 13.15
CA GLY A 358 9.11 16.77 12.99
C GLY A 358 8.35 15.67 13.74
N GLU A 359 7.66 16.01 14.85
CA GLU A 359 6.92 15.03 15.65
C GLU A 359 5.67 14.52 14.93
N ARG A 360 5.03 15.38 14.11
CA ARG A 360 3.77 15.05 13.43
C ARG A 360 3.81 15.45 11.95
N LEU A 361 3.97 14.48 11.13
CA LEU A 361 3.99 14.66 9.67
C LEU A 361 2.70 15.31 9.14
N GLU A 362 1.58 15.03 9.79
CA GLU A 362 0.25 15.54 9.44
C GLU A 362 0.11 17.06 9.71
N GLU A 363 0.90 17.61 10.63
CA GLU A 363 0.88 19.04 11.02
C GLU A 363 1.82 19.90 10.16
N MET A 364 2.61 19.28 9.29
CA MET A 364 3.52 20.00 8.40
C MET A 364 2.74 20.83 7.35
N PRO A 365 3.27 21.99 6.95
CA PRO A 365 2.61 22.87 5.98
C PRO A 365 2.72 22.37 4.54
N TRP A 366 2.13 21.21 4.28
CA TRP A 366 2.11 20.59 2.95
C TRP A 366 1.26 21.40 1.97
N LEU A 367 1.73 21.55 0.75
CA LEU A 367 0.88 22.01 -0.36
C LEU A 367 -0.13 20.92 -0.75
N THR A 368 0.32 19.67 -0.82
CA THR A 368 -0.50 18.49 -0.99
C THR A 368 -0.14 17.53 0.14
N PRO A 369 -1.06 17.26 1.08
CA PRO A 369 -0.76 16.35 2.18
C PRO A 369 -0.56 14.92 1.68
N PRO A 370 0.41 14.19 2.24
CA PRO A 370 0.65 12.78 1.87
C PRO A 370 -0.55 11.91 2.28
N PRO A 371 -0.90 10.87 1.48
CA PRO A 371 -2.01 9.98 1.79
C PRO A 371 -1.79 9.22 3.12
N PRO A 372 -2.73 9.26 4.08
CA PRO A 372 -2.55 8.67 5.42
C PRO A 372 -2.19 7.19 5.39
N GLN A 373 -2.81 6.41 4.50
CA GLN A 373 -2.51 4.99 4.35
C GLN A 373 -1.08 4.71 3.87
N SER A 374 -0.52 5.60 3.03
CA SER A 374 0.86 5.48 2.55
C SER A 374 1.86 5.84 3.63
N VAL A 375 1.55 6.85 4.45
CA VAL A 375 2.32 7.23 5.64
C VAL A 375 2.36 6.09 6.65
N GLU A 376 1.21 5.47 6.94
CA GLU A 376 1.13 4.39 7.92
C GLU A 376 1.92 3.14 7.47
N ARG A 377 1.88 2.82 6.18
CA ARG A 377 2.73 1.75 5.63
C ARG A 377 4.22 2.06 5.74
N ALA A 378 4.61 3.30 5.43
CA ALA A 378 6.00 3.74 5.57
C ALA A 378 6.46 3.67 7.03
N ARG A 379 5.63 4.10 7.98
CA ARG A 379 5.88 3.96 9.43
C ARG A 379 6.05 2.50 9.84
N GLY A 380 5.15 1.62 9.40
CA GLY A 380 5.23 0.19 9.68
C GLY A 380 6.53 -0.44 9.18
N LEU A 381 6.97 -0.08 7.97
CA LEU A 381 8.26 -0.53 7.44
C LEU A 381 9.44 0.01 8.24
N LEU A 382 9.49 1.31 8.52
CA LEU A 382 10.57 1.94 9.30
C LEU A 382 10.64 1.40 10.73
N LEU A 383 9.50 1.09 11.34
CA LEU A 383 9.42 0.44 12.64
C LEU A 383 10.02 -0.98 12.58
N SER A 384 9.68 -1.78 11.56
CA SER A 384 10.25 -3.12 11.36
C SER A 384 11.77 -3.08 11.15
N MET A 385 12.27 -2.02 10.52
CA MET A 385 13.71 -1.77 10.33
C MET A 385 14.37 -1.10 11.55
N ARG A 386 13.63 -0.85 12.64
CA ARG A 386 14.09 -0.13 13.84
C ARG A 386 14.64 1.28 13.55
N ALA A 387 14.22 1.89 12.46
CA ALA A 387 14.61 3.25 12.11
C ALA A 387 13.85 4.30 12.92
N ILE A 388 12.62 4.01 13.30
CA ILE A 388 11.80 4.82 14.21
C ILE A 388 11.31 3.96 15.38
N ASP A 389 10.94 4.62 16.47
CA ASP A 389 10.30 3.97 17.64
C ASP A 389 8.75 3.89 17.46
N SER A 390 8.06 3.29 18.45
CA SER A 390 6.59 3.16 18.44
C SER A 390 5.84 4.51 18.48
N HIS A 391 6.52 5.60 18.81
CA HIS A 391 5.99 6.97 18.81
C HIS A 391 6.32 7.73 17.52
N GLY A 392 6.99 7.08 16.55
CA GLY A 392 7.39 7.67 15.27
C GLY A 392 8.67 8.51 15.35
N ARG A 393 9.39 8.53 16.48
CA ARG A 393 10.64 9.28 16.64
C ARG A 393 11.81 8.50 16.07
N VAL A 394 12.74 9.20 15.42
CA VAL A 394 13.93 8.59 14.84
C VAL A 394 14.81 7.96 15.92
N THR A 395 15.27 6.73 15.68
CA THR A 395 16.24 6.05 16.55
C THR A 395 17.68 6.43 16.18
N PRO A 396 18.69 6.11 17.02
CA PRO A 396 20.09 6.26 16.62
C PRO A 396 20.46 5.46 15.37
N HIS A 397 19.79 4.34 15.13
CA HIS A 397 19.92 3.56 13.89
C HIS A 397 19.29 4.30 12.70
N GLY A 398 18.09 4.84 12.86
CA GLY A 398 17.41 5.64 11.85
C GLY A 398 18.18 6.92 11.48
N GLN A 399 18.84 7.57 12.43
CA GLN A 399 19.71 8.72 12.15
C GLN A 399 20.89 8.34 11.24
N LYS A 400 21.51 7.17 11.48
CA LYS A 400 22.55 6.65 10.58
C LYS A 400 22.00 6.30 9.22
N MET A 401 20.78 5.76 9.14
CA MET A 401 20.12 5.47 7.87
C MET A 401 19.84 6.74 7.07
N SER A 402 19.30 7.79 7.68
CA SER A 402 19.00 9.05 6.98
C SER A 402 20.26 9.80 6.53
N ALA A 403 21.39 9.58 7.19
CA ALA A 403 22.68 10.14 6.76
C ALA A 403 23.22 9.51 5.47
N LEU A 404 22.78 8.32 5.09
CA LEU A 404 23.21 7.65 3.85
C LEU A 404 22.39 8.14 2.64
N PRO A 405 23.06 8.48 1.50
CA PRO A 405 22.40 9.01 0.32
C PRO A 405 21.72 7.93 -0.53
N CYS A 406 20.87 7.12 0.08
CA CYS A 406 20.16 6.03 -0.57
C CYS A 406 18.79 5.79 0.07
N HIS A 407 18.00 4.96 -0.57
CA HIS A 407 16.71 4.56 -0.01
C HIS A 407 16.87 3.90 1.37
N PRO A 408 15.98 4.11 2.35
CA PRO A 408 16.09 3.54 3.70
C PRO A 408 16.32 2.03 3.73
N ARG A 409 15.74 1.27 2.81
CA ARG A 409 15.97 -0.17 2.66
C ARG A 409 17.45 -0.51 2.41
N ILE A 410 18.07 0.23 1.50
CA ILE A 410 19.49 0.07 1.17
C ILE A 410 20.36 0.54 2.33
N ALA A 411 19.98 1.66 2.97
CA ALA A 411 20.67 2.14 4.15
C ALA A 411 20.65 1.11 5.30
N GLY A 412 19.48 0.50 5.56
CA GLY A 412 19.31 -0.57 6.55
C GLY A 412 20.18 -1.79 6.23
N MET A 413 20.24 -2.21 4.97
CA MET A 413 21.11 -3.30 4.50
C MET A 413 22.60 -2.99 4.73
N LEU A 414 23.04 -1.80 4.34
CA LEU A 414 24.43 -1.36 4.54
C LEU A 414 24.82 -1.36 6.01
N LEU A 415 23.94 -0.88 6.90
CA LEU A 415 24.17 -0.81 8.34
C LEU A 415 24.02 -2.17 9.05
N ALA A 416 23.43 -3.17 8.40
CA ALA A 416 23.33 -4.54 8.92
C ALA A 416 24.66 -5.33 8.80
N ALA A 417 25.63 -4.81 8.04
CA ALA A 417 26.96 -5.40 7.92
C ALA A 417 27.74 -5.24 9.24
N THR A 418 28.28 -6.33 9.75
CA THR A 418 29.01 -6.40 11.04
C THR A 418 30.51 -6.55 10.85
N THR A 419 30.95 -7.07 9.71
CA THR A 419 32.36 -7.29 9.36
C THR A 419 32.75 -6.46 8.13
N SER A 420 34.05 -6.30 7.88
CA SER A 420 34.55 -5.60 6.69
C SER A 420 34.16 -6.33 5.40
N HIS A 421 34.17 -7.65 5.41
CA HIS A 421 33.73 -8.46 4.26
C HIS A 421 32.23 -8.28 3.99
N GLU A 422 31.39 -8.27 5.02
CA GLU A 422 29.97 -7.99 4.87
C GLU A 422 29.69 -6.58 4.38
N ALA A 423 30.48 -5.59 4.82
CA ALA A 423 30.38 -4.21 4.34
C ALA A 423 30.72 -4.10 2.85
N ASP A 424 31.76 -4.81 2.39
CA ASP A 424 32.10 -4.90 0.99
C ASP A 424 30.96 -5.54 0.16
N LEU A 425 30.42 -6.65 0.62
CA LEU A 425 29.30 -7.35 -0.01
C LEU A 425 28.04 -6.48 -0.04
N ALA A 426 27.70 -5.82 1.08
CA ALA A 426 26.55 -4.91 1.16
C ALA A 426 26.69 -3.75 0.18
N ALA A 427 27.90 -3.21 0.01
CA ALA A 427 28.16 -2.13 -0.96
C ALA A 427 27.97 -2.60 -2.41
N ASP A 428 28.40 -3.82 -2.73
CA ASP A 428 28.19 -4.42 -4.05
C ASP A 428 26.70 -4.69 -4.30
N LEU A 429 25.99 -5.25 -3.32
CA LEU A 429 24.54 -5.43 -3.36
C LEU A 429 23.81 -4.10 -3.57
N ALA A 430 24.18 -3.05 -2.81
CA ALA A 430 23.58 -1.72 -2.93
C ALA A 430 23.76 -1.16 -4.36
N ALA A 431 24.96 -1.32 -4.96
CA ALA A 431 25.23 -0.86 -6.31
C ALA A 431 24.39 -1.60 -7.34
N ILE A 432 24.19 -2.91 -7.19
CA ILE A 432 23.37 -3.73 -8.09
C ILE A 432 21.88 -3.35 -7.96
N LEU A 433 21.38 -3.21 -6.72
CA LEU A 433 19.95 -2.99 -6.46
C LEU A 433 19.45 -1.59 -6.82
N GLU A 434 20.33 -0.59 -6.82
CA GLU A 434 19.99 0.78 -7.23
C GLU A 434 20.13 1.07 -8.73
N ASP A 435 20.74 0.15 -9.47
CA ASP A 435 20.86 0.28 -10.91
C ASP A 435 19.92 -0.70 -11.63
N ARG A 436 19.92 -0.66 -12.92
CA ARG A 436 19.24 -1.65 -13.76
C ARG A 436 19.93 -3.00 -13.61
N ASP A 437 19.15 -4.10 -13.60
CA ASP A 437 19.71 -5.46 -13.63
C ASP A 437 20.78 -5.58 -14.72
N PRO A 438 22.02 -5.91 -14.35
CA PRO A 438 23.12 -5.96 -15.30
C PRO A 438 23.06 -7.16 -16.25
N LEU A 439 22.26 -8.19 -15.94
CA LEU A 439 22.12 -9.36 -16.82
C LEU A 439 21.06 -9.12 -17.89
N ASP A 440 21.34 -9.63 -19.10
CA ASP A 440 20.36 -9.57 -20.19
C ASP A 440 19.21 -10.56 -19.90
N PRO A 441 17.94 -10.13 -19.88
CA PRO A 441 16.81 -11.02 -19.68
C PRO A 441 16.69 -12.17 -20.71
N LEU A 442 17.34 -12.04 -21.84
CA LEU A 442 17.36 -13.02 -22.92
C LEU A 442 18.59 -13.95 -22.87
N SER A 443 19.52 -13.71 -21.96
CA SER A 443 20.71 -14.55 -21.76
C SER A 443 20.34 -15.88 -21.12
N ALA A 444 21.04 -16.93 -21.52
CA ALA A 444 20.97 -18.24 -20.85
C ALA A 444 21.48 -18.21 -19.39
N GLU A 445 22.28 -17.18 -19.05
CA GLU A 445 22.80 -16.95 -17.70
C GLU A 445 21.84 -16.14 -16.82
N HIS A 446 20.68 -15.76 -17.33
CA HIS A 446 19.70 -14.99 -16.58
C HIS A 446 18.89 -15.90 -15.65
N ASP A 447 19.32 -15.98 -14.41
CA ASP A 447 18.65 -16.60 -13.28
C ASP A 447 18.15 -15.54 -12.27
N ALA A 448 17.52 -15.99 -11.19
CA ALA A 448 17.10 -15.10 -10.10
C ALA A 448 18.18 -14.94 -9.00
N ASP A 449 19.30 -15.66 -9.08
CA ASP A 449 20.30 -15.62 -8.03
C ASP A 449 21.14 -14.34 -8.08
N ILE A 450 21.17 -13.60 -6.98
CA ILE A 450 22.00 -12.38 -6.84
C ILE A 450 23.50 -12.70 -6.99
N HIS A 451 23.93 -13.93 -6.66
CA HIS A 451 25.34 -14.32 -6.73
C HIS A 451 25.89 -14.32 -8.15
N THR A 452 25.05 -14.64 -9.16
CA THR A 452 25.42 -14.52 -10.57
C THR A 452 25.78 -13.08 -10.91
N ARG A 453 24.99 -12.08 -10.40
CA ARG A 453 25.28 -10.66 -10.60
C ARG A 453 26.53 -10.20 -9.86
N LEU A 454 26.71 -10.64 -8.61
CA LEU A 454 27.90 -10.35 -7.82
C LEU A 454 29.16 -10.89 -8.50
N HIS A 455 29.12 -12.13 -8.99
CA HIS A 455 30.22 -12.71 -9.74
C HIS A 455 30.54 -11.89 -11.01
N ALA A 456 29.51 -11.50 -11.75
CA ALA A 456 29.66 -10.70 -12.96
C ALA A 456 30.27 -9.31 -12.69
N VAL A 457 29.91 -8.64 -11.58
CA VAL A 457 30.50 -7.36 -11.16
C VAL A 457 32.01 -7.46 -10.98
N HIS A 458 32.50 -8.59 -10.43
CA HIS A 458 33.92 -8.79 -10.19
C HIS A 458 34.69 -9.34 -11.39
N THR A 459 34.06 -10.11 -12.28
CA THR A 459 34.72 -10.78 -13.40
C THR A 459 34.63 -9.99 -14.70
N GLN A 460 33.53 -9.28 -14.96
CA GLN A 460 33.37 -8.51 -16.20
C GLN A 460 34.24 -7.25 -16.19
N GLN A 461 35.32 -7.25 -16.96
CA GLN A 461 36.28 -6.12 -16.97
C GLN A 461 35.85 -4.97 -17.88
N ARG A 462 35.06 -5.22 -18.94
CA ARG A 462 34.71 -4.23 -19.96
C ARG A 462 33.23 -3.88 -19.94
N GLY A 463 32.89 -2.62 -20.20
CA GLY A 463 31.55 -2.09 -20.31
C GLY A 463 31.26 -0.97 -19.30
N ALA A 464 30.60 0.09 -19.78
CA ALA A 464 30.29 1.28 -18.99
C ALA A 464 29.40 0.96 -17.75
N LEU A 465 28.50 -0.01 -17.88
CA LEU A 465 27.62 -0.44 -16.79
C LEU A 465 28.44 -1.03 -15.62
N TRP A 466 29.35 -1.97 -15.91
CA TRP A 466 30.17 -2.62 -14.88
C TRP A 466 31.12 -1.66 -14.19
N GLN A 467 31.68 -0.68 -14.94
CA GLN A 467 32.49 0.39 -14.36
C GLN A 467 31.67 1.28 -13.43
N ARG A 468 30.43 1.61 -13.81
CA ARG A 468 29.52 2.40 -13.00
C ARG A 468 29.17 1.67 -11.71
N LEU A 469 28.77 0.37 -11.76
CA LEU A 469 28.46 -0.43 -10.60
C LEU A 469 29.63 -0.49 -9.62
N ARG A 470 30.85 -0.79 -10.09
CA ARG A 470 32.06 -0.78 -9.24
C ARG A 470 32.38 0.60 -8.66
N SER A 471 32.10 1.68 -9.39
CA SER A 471 32.26 3.04 -8.86
C SER A 471 31.27 3.32 -7.76
N SER A 472 29.99 2.96 -7.94
CA SER A 472 28.94 3.09 -6.93
C SER A 472 29.25 2.26 -5.68
N ALA A 473 29.68 1.01 -5.84
CA ALA A 473 30.07 0.16 -4.72
C ALA A 473 31.24 0.78 -3.90
N ARG A 474 32.28 1.32 -4.57
CA ARG A 474 33.39 2.02 -3.88
C ARG A 474 32.90 3.23 -3.08
N GLN A 475 31.95 3.98 -3.63
CA GLN A 475 31.38 5.13 -2.93
C GLN A 475 30.55 4.71 -1.72
N TYR A 476 29.77 3.62 -1.80
CA TYR A 476 29.06 3.06 -0.66
C TYR A 476 30.00 2.61 0.46
N ARG A 477 31.13 1.96 0.11
CA ARG A 477 32.16 1.60 1.10
C ARG A 477 32.71 2.83 1.85
N GLN A 478 33.00 3.90 1.13
CA GLN A 478 33.49 5.16 1.72
C GLN A 478 32.43 5.79 2.63
N LEU A 479 31.16 5.86 2.19
CA LEU A 479 30.07 6.40 3.00
C LEU A 479 29.83 5.56 4.25
N LEU A 480 29.82 4.24 4.14
CA LEU A 480 29.65 3.35 5.27
C LEU A 480 30.78 3.52 6.30
N SER A 481 32.03 3.66 5.85
CA SER A 481 33.17 3.89 6.73
C SER A 481 33.08 5.24 7.47
N ALA A 482 32.46 6.25 6.88
CA ALA A 482 32.27 7.56 7.51
C ALA A 482 31.13 7.57 8.55
N VAL A 483 30.07 6.77 8.34
CA VAL A 483 28.90 6.72 9.25
C VAL A 483 29.08 5.71 10.38
N SER A 484 29.86 4.66 10.18
CA SER A 484 30.16 3.65 11.20
C SER A 484 31.28 4.12 12.12
N THR A 485 30.91 4.76 13.23
CA THR A 485 31.86 5.21 14.29
C THR A 485 32.44 4.05 15.13
N HIS A 486 31.84 2.87 15.09
CA HIS A 486 32.42 1.65 15.60
C HIS A 486 33.34 1.08 14.53
N ALA A 487 34.62 0.95 14.85
CA ALA A 487 35.55 0.19 14.04
C ALA A 487 34.87 -1.15 13.71
N ILE A 488 34.40 -1.29 12.44
CA ILE A 488 34.08 -2.61 11.88
C ILE A 488 35.26 -3.47 12.34
N SER A 489 35.00 -4.43 13.21
CA SER A 489 36.03 -5.20 13.86
C SER A 489 36.96 -5.72 12.78
N ARG A 490 38.21 -5.19 12.75
CA ARG A 490 39.29 -5.75 11.93
C ARG A 490 39.74 -7.06 12.58
N SER A 491 38.76 -7.95 12.73
CA SER A 491 39.03 -9.30 13.17
C SER A 491 39.83 -10.00 12.07
N ARG A 492 41.11 -10.08 12.25
CA ARG A 492 42.09 -10.73 11.37
C ARG A 492 42.01 -12.24 11.40
N HIS A 493 40.91 -12.85 11.78
CA HIS A 493 40.81 -14.30 11.92
C HIS A 493 39.60 -14.85 11.20
N GLN A 494 39.92 -15.72 10.25
CA GLN A 494 39.12 -16.55 9.36
C GLN A 494 38.62 -15.83 8.11
N GLU A 495 39.23 -16.15 6.96
CA GLU A 495 38.58 -16.01 5.68
C GLU A 495 37.30 -16.85 5.74
N PRO A 496 36.12 -16.21 5.50
CA PRO A 496 34.85 -16.94 5.51
C PRO A 496 34.92 -18.04 4.45
N GLN A 497 34.44 -19.22 4.81
CA GLN A 497 34.34 -20.30 3.83
C GLN A 497 33.40 -19.82 2.68
N PRO A 498 33.62 -20.23 1.44
CA PRO A 498 32.74 -19.84 0.30
C PRO A 498 31.24 -20.10 0.56
N SER A 499 30.91 -21.10 1.37
CA SER A 499 29.54 -21.39 1.83
C SER A 499 28.91 -20.24 2.65
N ASP A 500 29.68 -19.51 3.43
CA ASP A 500 29.16 -18.48 4.33
C ASP A 500 28.76 -17.20 3.55
N ALA A 501 29.44 -16.92 2.45
CA ALA A 501 29.13 -15.78 1.61
C ALA A 501 27.73 -15.87 0.96
N VAL A 502 27.29 -17.06 0.62
CA VAL A 502 25.97 -17.32 0.03
C VAL A 502 24.85 -16.92 1.00
N TRP A 503 24.93 -17.36 2.24
CA TRP A 503 23.93 -17.05 3.27
C TRP A 503 24.00 -15.60 3.72
N THR A 504 25.19 -14.99 3.71
CA THR A 504 25.37 -13.57 4.08
C THR A 504 24.62 -12.64 3.15
N ALA A 505 24.61 -12.89 1.83
CA ALA A 505 23.83 -12.10 0.89
C ALA A 505 22.33 -12.15 1.21
N GLY A 506 21.81 -13.35 1.51
CA GLY A 506 20.41 -13.53 1.93
C GLY A 506 20.06 -12.75 3.19
N ARG A 507 20.91 -12.80 4.22
CA ARG A 507 20.72 -12.06 5.47
C ARG A 507 20.71 -10.54 5.25
N LEU A 508 21.63 -10.02 4.44
CA LEU A 508 21.68 -8.60 4.10
C LEU A 508 20.44 -8.16 3.31
N LEU A 509 20.00 -8.97 2.34
CA LEU A 509 18.78 -8.68 1.60
C LEU A 509 17.52 -8.74 2.49
N ALA A 510 17.45 -9.67 3.44
CA ALA A 510 16.35 -9.74 4.39
C ALA A 510 16.29 -8.50 5.30
N ALA A 511 17.42 -7.88 5.62
CA ALA A 511 17.47 -6.61 6.34
C ALA A 511 16.90 -5.44 5.50
N ALA A 512 17.11 -5.46 4.17
CA ALA A 512 16.53 -4.47 3.25
C ALA A 512 15.03 -4.68 3.01
N TYR A 513 14.62 -5.94 2.91
CA TYR A 513 13.28 -6.34 2.48
C TYR A 513 12.65 -7.36 3.44
N PRO A 514 12.44 -7.01 4.71
CA PRO A 514 11.93 -7.96 5.71
C PRO A 514 10.55 -8.52 5.35
N GLU A 515 9.70 -7.75 4.70
CA GLU A 515 8.37 -8.17 4.24
C GLU A 515 8.43 -9.11 3.02
N ARG A 516 9.60 -9.30 2.42
CA ARG A 516 9.84 -10.17 1.25
C ARG A 516 10.68 -11.40 1.58
N VAL A 517 10.91 -11.68 2.86
CA VAL A 517 11.36 -13.01 3.28
C VAL A 517 10.30 -14.01 2.83
N ALA A 518 10.74 -15.07 2.15
CA ALA A 518 9.87 -16.00 1.46
C ALA A 518 10.14 -17.44 1.93
N MET A 519 9.08 -18.22 2.05
CA MET A 519 9.14 -19.65 2.38
C MET A 519 8.48 -20.46 1.26
N ALA A 520 9.16 -21.51 0.80
CA ALA A 520 8.62 -22.45 -0.17
C ALA A 520 7.34 -23.12 0.36
N THR A 521 6.35 -23.26 -0.50
CA THR A 521 5.16 -24.06 -0.24
C THR A 521 5.28 -25.39 -0.99
N ASP A 522 4.55 -26.42 -0.53
CA ASP A 522 4.55 -27.74 -1.18
C ASP A 522 3.77 -27.73 -2.51
N ASP A 523 3.09 -26.64 -2.83
CA ASP A 523 2.29 -26.49 -4.06
C ASP A 523 3.17 -26.01 -5.22
N THR A 524 3.14 -26.74 -6.34
CA THR A 524 3.67 -26.30 -7.64
C THR A 524 2.57 -25.82 -8.55
N ALA A 525 2.79 -24.72 -9.28
CA ALA A 525 1.85 -24.20 -10.27
C ALA A 525 2.38 -24.41 -11.68
N GLY A 526 1.59 -25.01 -12.56
CA GLY A 526 1.89 -25.03 -13.99
C GLY A 526 1.39 -23.76 -14.68
N ARG A 527 2.26 -23.05 -15.40
CA ARG A 527 1.89 -21.90 -16.28
C ARG A 527 2.37 -22.17 -17.70
N GLY A 528 1.49 -22.03 -18.65
CA GLY A 528 1.81 -22.09 -20.07
C GLY A 528 0.58 -22.34 -20.94
N ASN A 529 0.65 -21.93 -22.19
CA ASN A 529 -0.29 -22.34 -23.24
C ASN A 529 0.06 -23.78 -23.62
N THR A 530 -0.87 -24.55 -24.12
CA THR A 530 -0.85 -26.01 -24.35
C THR A 530 0.42 -26.62 -24.98
N ALA A 531 1.41 -25.83 -25.39
CA ALA A 531 2.65 -26.28 -26.01
C ALA A 531 3.89 -26.26 -25.09
N THR A 532 3.88 -25.49 -23.97
CA THR A 532 5.03 -25.43 -23.04
C THR A 532 4.52 -25.06 -21.63
N ILE A 533 4.31 -26.07 -20.78
CA ILE A 533 3.98 -25.84 -19.35
C ILE A 533 5.30 -25.64 -18.62
N GLN A 534 5.59 -24.41 -18.19
CA GLN A 534 6.69 -24.13 -17.30
C GLN A 534 6.24 -24.36 -15.86
N LEU A 535 6.81 -25.35 -15.19
CA LEU A 535 6.58 -25.58 -13.77
C LEU A 535 7.17 -24.42 -12.97
N MET A 536 6.42 -23.91 -12.01
CA MET A 536 6.80 -22.80 -11.15
C MET A 536 6.67 -23.22 -9.69
N ARG A 537 7.70 -23.04 -8.90
CA ARG A 537 7.66 -23.21 -7.46
C ARG A 537 7.05 -22.01 -6.78
N ARG A 538 6.18 -22.24 -5.82
CA ARG A 538 5.51 -21.19 -5.04
C ARG A 538 6.25 -20.90 -3.75
N TYR A 539 6.33 -19.62 -3.44
CA TYR A 539 6.88 -19.09 -2.20
C TYR A 539 5.86 -18.14 -1.57
N ARG A 540 5.63 -18.30 -0.27
CA ARG A 540 4.82 -17.36 0.50
C ARG A 540 5.72 -16.32 1.13
N LEU A 541 5.39 -15.04 0.94
CA LEU A 541 6.16 -13.92 1.47
C LEU A 541 5.68 -13.51 2.88
N ALA A 542 6.55 -12.88 3.64
CA ALA A 542 6.23 -12.30 4.94
C ALA A 542 5.14 -11.22 4.86
N SER A 543 4.96 -10.56 3.72
CA SER A 543 3.82 -9.68 3.44
C SER A 543 2.48 -10.40 3.31
N GLY A 544 2.49 -11.73 3.13
CA GLY A 544 1.33 -12.57 2.85
C GLY A 544 1.06 -12.80 1.36
N ALA A 545 1.77 -12.11 0.46
CA ALA A 545 1.68 -12.32 -0.97
C ALA A 545 2.33 -13.66 -1.38
N THR A 546 1.99 -14.15 -2.58
CA THR A 546 2.61 -15.34 -3.18
C THR A 546 3.57 -14.92 -4.28
N ALA A 547 4.75 -15.53 -4.35
CA ALA A 547 5.72 -15.33 -5.41
C ALA A 547 6.07 -16.66 -6.10
N LEU A 548 6.42 -16.54 -7.37
CA LEU A 548 6.70 -17.67 -8.25
C LEU A 548 8.13 -17.61 -8.77
N LEU A 549 8.80 -18.76 -8.78
CA LEU A 549 10.12 -18.94 -9.38
C LEU A 549 10.06 -20.11 -10.35
N PRO A 550 10.70 -20.02 -11.55
CA PRO A 550 10.81 -21.16 -12.45
C PRO A 550 11.46 -22.36 -11.75
N ASP A 551 10.91 -23.56 -11.94
CA ASP A 551 11.40 -24.77 -11.27
C ASP A 551 12.83 -25.15 -11.71
N ALA A 552 13.26 -24.67 -12.86
CA ALA A 552 14.61 -24.81 -13.38
C ALA A 552 15.65 -23.88 -12.73
N ASP A 553 15.24 -22.94 -11.88
CA ASP A 553 16.16 -22.04 -11.18
C ASP A 553 16.76 -22.71 -9.94
N ASP A 554 18.07 -22.63 -9.76
CA ASP A 554 18.79 -23.31 -8.67
C ASP A 554 18.31 -22.87 -7.27
N LEU A 555 17.78 -21.63 -7.14
CA LEU A 555 17.20 -21.15 -5.89
C LEU A 555 15.99 -21.96 -5.42
N THR A 556 15.36 -22.74 -6.30
CA THR A 556 14.24 -23.62 -5.92
C THR A 556 14.65 -24.75 -4.97
N ALA A 557 15.93 -25.09 -4.87
CA ALA A 557 16.46 -26.04 -3.89
C ALA A 557 16.34 -25.50 -2.44
N HIS A 558 16.16 -24.20 -2.24
CA HIS A 558 16.14 -23.58 -0.94
C HIS A 558 14.72 -23.38 -0.39
N LYS A 559 14.54 -23.67 0.89
CA LYS A 559 13.28 -23.49 1.60
C LYS A 559 12.96 -22.01 1.84
N TYR A 560 13.97 -21.22 2.14
CA TYR A 560 13.82 -19.77 2.44
C TYR A 560 14.64 -18.94 1.47
N LEU A 561 14.02 -17.84 1.02
CA LEU A 561 14.66 -16.86 0.15
C LEU A 561 14.45 -15.44 0.71
N ALA A 562 15.42 -14.57 0.49
CA ALA A 562 15.26 -13.12 0.62
C ALA A 562 15.07 -12.54 -0.79
N VAL A 563 13.87 -12.05 -1.09
CA VAL A 563 13.50 -11.57 -2.42
C VAL A 563 13.76 -10.07 -2.52
N ALA A 564 14.69 -9.67 -3.39
CA ALA A 564 15.04 -8.27 -3.61
C ALA A 564 14.12 -7.62 -4.66
N THR A 565 13.96 -8.25 -5.83
CA THR A 565 13.11 -7.72 -6.91
C THR A 565 12.13 -8.76 -7.41
N MET A 566 10.90 -8.31 -7.67
CA MET A 566 9.84 -9.14 -8.25
C MET A 566 8.85 -8.28 -9.02
N THR A 567 8.06 -8.87 -9.90
CA THR A 567 6.96 -8.20 -10.61
C THR A 567 5.65 -8.89 -10.27
N MET A 568 4.66 -8.13 -9.80
CA MET A 568 3.32 -8.64 -9.51
C MET A 568 2.45 -8.70 -10.76
N ARG A 569 1.65 -9.76 -10.89
CA ARG A 569 0.54 -9.86 -11.84
C ARG A 569 -0.68 -10.38 -11.09
N GLY A 570 -1.62 -9.48 -10.78
CA GLY A 570 -2.70 -9.79 -9.84
C GLY A 570 -2.13 -10.08 -8.44
N ASP A 571 -2.50 -11.21 -7.85
CA ASP A 571 -2.09 -11.61 -6.50
C ASP A 571 -0.78 -12.44 -6.46
N GLU A 572 -0.19 -12.77 -7.61
CA GLU A 572 1.04 -13.55 -7.71
C GLU A 572 2.20 -12.70 -8.25
N GLY A 573 3.36 -12.81 -7.60
CA GLY A 573 4.62 -12.18 -8.01
C GLY A 573 5.51 -13.14 -8.78
N ARG A 574 6.30 -12.64 -9.75
CA ARG A 574 7.42 -13.37 -10.34
C ARG A 574 8.72 -12.81 -9.74
N ILE A 575 9.53 -13.68 -9.18
CA ILE A 575 10.84 -13.34 -8.61
C ILE A 575 11.82 -13.09 -9.75
N HIS A 576 12.62 -12.02 -9.65
CA HIS A 576 13.68 -11.67 -10.59
C HIS A 576 15.06 -11.68 -9.95
N ILE A 577 15.16 -11.24 -8.69
CA ILE A 577 16.42 -11.26 -7.93
C ILE A 577 16.10 -11.69 -6.49
N ALA A 578 16.79 -12.72 -6.03
CA ALA A 578 16.71 -13.22 -4.67
C ALA A 578 18.05 -13.84 -4.24
N ALA A 579 18.17 -14.12 -2.96
CA ALA A 579 19.25 -14.94 -2.39
C ALA A 579 18.68 -15.99 -1.45
N PRO A 580 19.37 -17.14 -1.28
CA PRO A 580 19.00 -18.13 -0.28
C PRO A 580 19.20 -17.55 1.13
N LEU A 581 18.33 -17.94 2.07
CA LEU A 581 18.35 -17.48 3.46
C LEU A 581 18.47 -18.69 4.39
N ALA A 582 19.41 -18.62 5.32
CA ALA A 582 19.64 -19.71 6.28
C ALA A 582 18.48 -19.84 7.27
N ALA A 583 18.19 -21.06 7.71
CA ALA A 583 17.12 -21.31 8.67
C ALA A 583 17.36 -20.60 10.02
N ASP A 584 18.62 -20.50 10.44
CA ASP A 584 19.02 -19.84 11.68
C ASP A 584 18.81 -18.32 11.60
N ASP A 585 19.07 -17.69 10.45
CA ASP A 585 18.79 -16.27 10.22
C ASP A 585 17.29 -15.99 10.23
N VAL A 586 16.50 -16.91 9.65
CA VAL A 586 15.03 -16.85 9.69
C VAL A 586 14.56 -16.97 11.14
N ALA A 587 15.05 -17.96 11.91
CA ALA A 587 14.69 -18.16 13.31
C ALA A 587 15.04 -16.93 14.18
N GLY A 588 16.23 -16.35 13.97
CA GLY A 588 16.67 -15.14 14.67
C GLY A 588 15.87 -13.87 14.35
N SER A 589 15.13 -13.88 13.23
CA SER A 589 14.31 -12.74 12.76
C SER A 589 12.83 -12.87 13.13
N THR A 590 12.43 -13.95 13.82
CA THR A 590 11.03 -14.20 14.18
C THR A 590 10.60 -13.37 15.40
N THR A 591 9.32 -13.06 15.44
CA THR A 591 8.63 -12.51 16.61
C THR A 591 7.60 -13.52 17.08
N ALA A 592 7.55 -13.74 18.42
CA ALA A 592 6.57 -14.63 19.02
C ALA A 592 5.21 -13.94 19.12
N TYR A 593 4.17 -14.61 18.66
CA TYR A 593 2.77 -14.20 18.80
C TYR A 593 1.96 -15.32 19.44
N ASP A 594 1.26 -14.99 20.50
CA ASP A 594 0.28 -15.89 21.09
C ASP A 594 -1.03 -15.74 20.31
N ASN A 595 -1.40 -16.79 19.59
CA ASN A 595 -2.56 -16.81 18.73
C ASN A 595 -3.64 -17.73 19.33
N ILE A 596 -4.72 -17.12 19.80
CA ILE A 596 -5.85 -17.80 20.42
C ILE A 596 -7.09 -17.42 19.63
N TYR A 597 -7.69 -18.40 18.95
CA TYR A 597 -8.89 -18.16 18.14
C TYR A 597 -9.71 -19.43 17.98
N TRP A 598 -10.97 -19.25 17.60
CA TRP A 598 -11.85 -20.37 17.30
C TRP A 598 -11.74 -20.77 15.81
N ASP A 599 -11.34 -22.01 15.57
CA ASP A 599 -11.41 -22.59 14.23
C ASP A 599 -12.79 -23.20 14.01
N ASN A 600 -13.65 -22.51 13.27
CA ASN A 600 -15.01 -22.95 13.00
C ASN A 600 -15.07 -24.20 12.12
N LYS A 601 -14.07 -24.47 11.27
CA LYS A 601 -14.03 -25.67 10.43
C LYS A 601 -13.67 -26.90 11.24
N ALA A 602 -12.67 -26.79 12.07
CA ALA A 602 -12.24 -27.86 12.96
C ALA A 602 -13.14 -28.00 14.20
N GLY A 603 -13.88 -26.96 14.58
CA GLY A 603 -14.74 -26.90 15.76
C GLY A 603 -13.95 -26.96 17.06
N VAL A 604 -12.78 -26.31 17.11
CA VAL A 604 -11.88 -26.30 18.25
C VAL A 604 -11.31 -24.91 18.53
N LEU A 605 -10.99 -24.64 19.79
CA LEU A 605 -10.20 -23.48 20.17
C LEU A 605 -8.72 -23.77 19.90
N VAL A 606 -8.13 -23.00 18.98
CA VAL A 606 -6.70 -23.08 18.67
C VAL A 606 -5.95 -22.17 19.62
N MET A 607 -4.95 -22.71 20.30
CA MET A 607 -4.09 -22.01 21.25
C MET A 607 -2.65 -22.33 20.90
N GLN A 608 -1.98 -21.38 20.22
CA GLN A 608 -0.64 -21.61 19.68
C GLN A 608 0.24 -20.40 19.88
N ARG A 609 1.50 -20.65 20.25
CA ARG A 609 2.57 -19.65 20.13
C ARG A 609 3.23 -19.83 18.79
N GLU A 610 3.09 -18.83 17.96
CA GLU A 610 3.63 -18.82 16.61
C GLU A 610 4.87 -17.94 16.55
N GLN A 611 5.92 -18.47 15.92
CA GLN A 611 7.08 -17.68 15.53
C GLN A 611 6.82 -17.16 14.11
N ARG A 612 6.69 -15.85 13.96
CA ARG A 612 6.32 -15.22 12.68
C ARG A 612 7.37 -14.21 12.20
N ILE A 613 7.49 -14.10 10.88
CA ILE A 613 8.07 -12.94 10.22
C ILE A 613 6.90 -12.30 9.44
N GLY A 614 6.40 -11.16 9.90
CA GLY A 614 5.19 -10.58 9.34
C GLY A 614 3.99 -11.55 9.39
N ARG A 615 3.47 -11.94 8.21
CA ARG A 615 2.37 -12.90 8.08
C ARG A 615 2.82 -14.35 7.86
N LEU A 616 4.13 -14.56 7.78
CA LEU A 616 4.70 -15.89 7.53
C LEU A 616 4.90 -16.61 8.86
N ILE A 617 4.22 -17.74 9.04
CA ILE A 617 4.37 -18.60 10.22
C ILE A 617 5.55 -19.55 9.95
N ILE A 618 6.63 -19.40 10.72
CA ILE A 618 7.83 -20.22 10.60
C ILE A 618 7.70 -21.51 11.42
N SER A 619 7.19 -21.38 12.64
CA SER A 619 6.89 -22.51 13.51
C SER A 619 5.71 -22.18 14.42
N SER A 620 5.03 -23.22 14.86
CA SER A 620 3.90 -23.12 15.76
C SER A 620 4.05 -24.17 16.85
N GLN A 621 3.84 -23.79 18.10
CA GLN A 621 3.88 -24.67 19.26
C GLN A 621 2.59 -24.50 20.06
N PRO A 622 2.03 -25.58 20.63
CA PRO A 622 0.88 -25.47 21.51
C PRO A 622 1.19 -24.54 22.67
N LEU A 623 0.27 -23.63 22.96
CA LEU A 623 0.35 -22.72 24.08
C LEU A 623 -0.37 -23.34 25.28
N THR A 624 0.33 -23.47 26.40
CA THR A 624 -0.19 -24.02 27.66
C THR A 624 -0.22 -22.97 28.76
N GLY A 625 -1.09 -23.12 29.73
CA GLY A 625 -1.17 -22.22 30.88
C GLY A 625 -1.84 -20.88 30.59
N ILE A 626 -2.75 -20.85 29.61
CA ILE A 626 -3.50 -19.65 29.27
C ILE A 626 -4.52 -19.37 30.39
N PRO A 627 -4.64 -18.12 30.85
CA PRO A 627 -5.67 -17.72 31.81
C PRO A 627 -7.08 -18.02 31.27
N LEU A 628 -7.96 -18.51 32.14
CA LEU A 628 -9.33 -18.90 31.75
C LEU A 628 -10.17 -17.73 31.23
N ASP A 629 -9.93 -16.52 31.70
CA ASP A 629 -10.57 -15.31 31.22
C ASP A 629 -10.31 -15.07 29.73
N VAL A 630 -9.07 -15.26 29.26
CA VAL A 630 -8.72 -15.14 27.83
C VAL A 630 -9.42 -16.20 26.98
N ILE A 631 -9.50 -17.44 27.51
CA ILE A 631 -10.22 -18.54 26.86
C ILE A 631 -11.71 -18.19 26.74
N HIS A 632 -12.32 -17.73 27.85
CA HIS A 632 -13.73 -17.38 27.91
C HIS A 632 -14.08 -16.21 27.00
N ASP A 633 -13.27 -15.17 26.95
CA ASP A 633 -13.46 -14.03 26.05
C ASP A 633 -13.38 -14.44 24.57
N THR A 634 -12.43 -15.33 24.23
CA THR A 634 -12.31 -15.86 22.87
C THR A 634 -13.52 -16.72 22.49
N LEU A 635 -13.96 -17.60 23.40
CA LEU A 635 -15.15 -18.42 23.18
C LEU A 635 -16.42 -17.57 23.10
N ALA A 636 -16.56 -16.54 23.94
CA ALA A 636 -17.70 -15.62 23.88
C ALA A 636 -17.76 -14.87 22.54
N THR A 637 -16.61 -14.45 22.02
CA THR A 637 -16.50 -13.83 20.70
C THR A 637 -16.88 -14.81 19.59
N ALA A 638 -16.41 -16.07 19.67
CA ALA A 638 -16.76 -17.12 18.74
C ALA A 638 -18.26 -17.48 18.79
N VAL A 639 -18.84 -17.59 19.98
CA VAL A 639 -20.27 -17.85 20.19
C VAL A 639 -21.13 -16.76 19.55
N ARG A 640 -20.73 -15.50 19.64
CA ARG A 640 -21.43 -14.39 18.98
C ARG A 640 -21.50 -14.56 17.46
N SER A 641 -20.45 -15.10 16.85
CA SER A 641 -20.35 -15.25 15.39
C SER A 641 -20.85 -16.60 14.87
N TYR A 642 -20.71 -17.67 15.64
CA TYR A 642 -20.92 -19.06 15.21
C TYR A 642 -21.78 -19.87 16.17
N GLY A 643 -22.40 -19.25 17.17
CA GLY A 643 -23.03 -19.92 18.31
C GLY A 643 -24.11 -20.93 17.97
N GLU A 644 -24.86 -20.74 16.88
CA GLU A 644 -25.85 -21.71 16.44
C GLU A 644 -25.23 -23.08 16.09
N SER A 645 -24.01 -23.10 15.59
CA SER A 645 -23.25 -24.32 15.29
C SER A 645 -22.50 -24.85 16.51
N MET A 646 -22.20 -24.00 17.49
CA MET A 646 -21.41 -24.33 18.68
C MET A 646 -22.27 -24.81 19.86
N LEU A 647 -23.51 -24.36 19.96
CA LEU A 647 -24.40 -24.57 21.10
C LEU A 647 -25.70 -25.31 20.69
N SER A 648 -26.34 -25.99 21.64
CA SER A 648 -27.61 -26.71 21.39
C SER A 648 -28.85 -25.83 21.54
N LEU A 649 -28.88 -24.64 20.90
CA LEU A 649 -29.99 -23.67 20.99
C LEU A 649 -31.27 -24.13 20.28
N SER A 650 -31.17 -25.01 19.31
CA SER A 650 -32.31 -25.55 18.55
C SER A 650 -33.07 -26.68 19.28
N ALA A 651 -32.60 -27.08 20.47
CA ALA A 651 -33.27 -28.11 21.27
C ALA A 651 -34.71 -27.68 21.65
N ASP A 652 -35.66 -28.59 21.53
CA ASP A 652 -37.06 -28.31 21.81
C ASP A 652 -37.32 -27.71 23.23
N ALA A 653 -36.54 -28.14 24.21
CA ALA A 653 -36.62 -27.61 25.57
C ALA A 653 -36.24 -26.13 25.61
N VAL A 654 -35.14 -25.77 24.96
CA VAL A 654 -34.65 -24.36 24.91
C VAL A 654 -35.65 -23.49 24.19
N ARG A 655 -36.09 -23.90 22.98
CA ARG A 655 -37.10 -23.16 22.20
C ARG A 655 -38.39 -22.94 22.99
N GLN A 656 -38.90 -23.97 23.70
CA GLN A 656 -40.10 -23.84 24.51
C GLN A 656 -39.89 -22.90 25.68
N LEU A 657 -38.71 -22.93 26.32
CA LEU A 657 -38.40 -21.98 27.40
C LEU A 657 -38.34 -20.54 26.88
N GLN A 658 -37.68 -20.32 25.76
CA GLN A 658 -37.62 -18.98 25.13
C GLN A 658 -39.01 -18.46 24.76
N GLN A 659 -39.88 -19.31 24.15
CA GLN A 659 -41.26 -18.94 23.83
C GLN A 659 -42.09 -18.70 25.09
N ARG A 660 -41.89 -19.50 26.13
CA ARG A 660 -42.56 -19.31 27.42
C ARG A 660 -42.19 -17.95 28.04
N LEU A 661 -40.91 -17.57 28.04
CA LEU A 661 -40.46 -16.27 28.56
C LEU A 661 -41.00 -15.11 27.69
N ALA A 662 -40.97 -15.25 26.37
CA ALA A 662 -41.52 -14.24 25.49
C ALA A 662 -43.02 -13.99 25.71
N VAL A 663 -43.79 -15.04 25.93
CA VAL A 663 -45.23 -14.96 26.22
C VAL A 663 -45.46 -14.30 27.58
N VAL A 664 -44.68 -14.64 28.63
CA VAL A 664 -44.81 -14.00 29.94
C VAL A 664 -44.40 -12.53 29.85
N SER A 665 -43.38 -12.18 29.10
CA SER A 665 -42.97 -10.78 28.90
C SER A 665 -44.05 -9.96 28.20
N GLU A 666 -44.78 -10.57 27.23
CA GLU A 666 -45.92 -9.94 26.56
C GLU A 666 -47.12 -9.75 27.52
N TRP A 667 -47.42 -10.75 28.39
CA TRP A 667 -48.53 -10.68 29.28
C TRP A 667 -48.29 -9.77 30.51
N HIS A 668 -47.01 -9.71 30.98
CA HIS A 668 -46.58 -9.04 32.16
C HIS A 668 -45.34 -8.17 31.93
N PRO A 669 -45.50 -7.06 31.18
CA PRO A 669 -44.36 -6.16 30.89
C PRO A 669 -43.72 -5.58 32.16
N GLU A 670 -44.51 -5.49 33.23
CA GLU A 670 -44.08 -5.00 34.55
C GLU A 670 -42.98 -5.87 35.18
N LEU A 671 -42.83 -7.14 34.79
CA LEU A 671 -41.75 -8.02 35.26
C LEU A 671 -40.38 -7.65 34.69
N CYS A 672 -40.33 -6.81 33.69
CA CYS A 672 -39.10 -6.37 33.04
C CYS A 672 -38.14 -7.55 32.74
N LEU A 673 -38.64 -8.64 32.16
CA LEU A 673 -37.83 -9.81 31.83
C LEU A 673 -36.79 -9.44 30.77
N PRO A 674 -35.52 -9.86 30.95
CA PRO A 674 -34.51 -9.64 29.93
C PRO A 674 -34.87 -10.40 28.63
N PRO A 675 -34.48 -9.93 27.47
CA PRO A 675 -34.65 -10.67 26.23
C PRO A 675 -33.83 -11.96 26.27
N CYS A 676 -34.51 -13.09 25.95
CA CYS A 676 -33.96 -14.45 26.04
C CYS A 676 -34.11 -15.22 24.73
N ASP A 677 -34.33 -14.51 23.61
CA ASP A 677 -34.28 -15.11 22.28
C ASP A 677 -32.85 -15.53 21.90
N THR A 678 -32.71 -16.25 20.81
CA THR A 678 -31.43 -16.78 20.37
C THR A 678 -30.39 -15.68 20.15
N GLU A 679 -30.79 -14.56 19.55
CA GLU A 679 -29.89 -13.43 19.26
C GLU A 679 -29.40 -12.77 20.57
N ALA A 680 -30.31 -12.57 21.54
CA ALA A 680 -29.97 -12.01 22.85
C ALA A 680 -29.02 -12.92 23.66
N ILE A 681 -29.19 -14.24 23.60
CA ILE A 681 -28.29 -15.20 24.22
C ILE A 681 -26.90 -15.16 23.58
N LEU A 682 -26.83 -15.16 22.26
CA LEU A 682 -25.54 -15.12 21.55
C LEU A 682 -24.80 -13.79 21.77
N SER A 683 -25.51 -12.68 21.72
CA SER A 683 -24.91 -11.35 21.93
C SER A 683 -24.39 -11.13 23.34
N SER A 684 -25.00 -11.74 24.34
CA SER A 684 -24.60 -11.64 25.74
C SER A 684 -23.64 -12.74 26.22
N ALA A 685 -23.00 -13.46 25.29
CA ALA A 685 -22.10 -14.57 25.64
C ALA A 685 -20.94 -14.18 26.59
N GLN A 686 -20.51 -12.92 26.58
CA GLN A 686 -19.52 -12.43 27.55
C GLN A 686 -20.02 -12.38 29.00
N GLU A 687 -21.33 -12.21 29.21
CA GLU A 687 -21.93 -12.13 30.54
C GLU A 687 -22.11 -13.50 31.19
N TRP A 688 -22.70 -14.43 30.45
CA TRP A 688 -23.02 -15.77 30.96
C TRP A 688 -21.89 -16.80 30.72
N GLY A 689 -21.08 -16.60 29.66
CA GLY A 689 -20.06 -17.54 29.25
C GLY A 689 -19.08 -17.96 30.35
N PRO A 690 -18.48 -17.03 31.13
CA PRO A 690 -17.55 -17.39 32.21
C PRO A 690 -18.09 -18.40 33.23
N MET A 691 -19.41 -18.42 33.48
CA MET A 691 -20.05 -19.38 34.40
C MET A 691 -20.25 -20.77 33.78
N PHE A 692 -20.35 -20.85 32.45
CA PHE A 692 -20.77 -22.07 31.77
C PHE A 692 -19.69 -22.69 30.87
N PHE A 693 -18.71 -21.95 30.41
CA PHE A 693 -17.68 -22.48 29.51
C PHE A 693 -16.72 -23.44 30.22
N GLY A 694 -16.29 -23.10 31.45
CA GLY A 694 -15.31 -23.91 32.20
C GLY A 694 -14.00 -24.04 31.39
N ASP A 695 -13.51 -25.26 31.31
CA ASP A 695 -12.28 -25.63 30.56
C ASP A 695 -12.54 -26.19 29.15
N ARG A 696 -13.76 -26.02 28.62
CA ARG A 696 -14.16 -26.55 27.32
C ARG A 696 -13.44 -25.82 26.17
N THR A 697 -12.96 -26.58 25.22
CA THR A 697 -12.20 -26.07 24.07
C THR A 697 -12.73 -26.57 22.72
N THR A 698 -13.74 -27.42 22.71
CA THR A 698 -14.31 -28.03 21.51
C THR A 698 -15.81 -27.78 21.37
N ALA A 699 -16.30 -27.72 20.13
CA ALA A 699 -17.74 -27.58 19.83
C ALA A 699 -18.56 -28.74 20.42
N SER A 700 -18.00 -29.96 20.47
CA SER A 700 -18.66 -31.12 21.04
C SER A 700 -18.85 -31.01 22.55
N GLU A 701 -17.94 -30.33 23.25
CA GLU A 701 -18.05 -30.04 24.66
C GLU A 701 -18.99 -28.87 24.92
N LEU A 702 -18.92 -27.83 24.13
CA LEU A 702 -19.80 -26.67 24.25
C LEU A 702 -21.27 -27.01 23.99
N ARG A 703 -21.58 -27.96 23.10
CA ARG A 703 -22.93 -28.46 22.89
C ARG A 703 -23.53 -29.20 24.09
N LYS A 704 -22.70 -29.61 25.06
CA LYS A 704 -23.15 -30.23 26.29
C LYS A 704 -23.58 -29.22 27.36
N ILE A 705 -23.39 -27.94 27.14
CA ILE A 705 -23.84 -26.89 28.01
C ILE A 705 -25.38 -26.93 28.04
N ASP A 706 -25.94 -26.97 29.24
CA ASP A 706 -27.40 -26.85 29.41
C ASP A 706 -27.86 -25.43 29.11
N MET A 707 -28.33 -25.22 27.87
CA MET A 707 -28.82 -23.92 27.45
C MET A 707 -30.09 -23.46 28.15
N CYS A 708 -30.86 -24.39 28.76
CA CYS A 708 -31.98 -23.99 29.61
C CYS A 708 -31.50 -23.29 30.89
N GLU A 709 -30.45 -23.83 31.52
CA GLU A 709 -29.85 -23.17 32.69
C GLU A 709 -29.19 -21.84 32.32
N VAL A 710 -28.58 -21.74 31.14
CA VAL A 710 -28.07 -20.45 30.63
C VAL A 710 -29.19 -19.42 30.50
N VAL A 711 -30.34 -19.81 29.92
CA VAL A 711 -31.49 -18.92 29.79
C VAL A 711 -32.02 -18.54 31.18
N TRP A 712 -32.12 -19.50 32.11
CA TRP A 712 -32.58 -19.24 33.48
C TRP A 712 -31.62 -18.37 34.27
N SER A 713 -30.32 -18.45 34.07
CA SER A 713 -29.30 -17.63 34.74
C SER A 713 -29.42 -16.13 34.45
N ARG A 714 -30.12 -15.77 33.40
CA ARG A 714 -30.37 -14.36 33.05
C ARG A 714 -31.49 -13.71 33.86
N LEU A 715 -32.30 -14.51 34.57
CA LEU A 715 -33.42 -14.04 35.38
C LEU A 715 -33.00 -13.99 36.85
N SER A 716 -33.54 -13.04 37.55
CA SER A 716 -33.47 -13.07 39.02
C SER A 716 -34.29 -14.24 39.57
N TYR A 717 -33.98 -14.64 40.80
CA TYR A 717 -34.73 -15.70 41.47
C TYR A 717 -36.24 -15.37 41.55
N GLU A 718 -36.58 -14.13 41.83
CA GLU A 718 -37.96 -13.66 41.88
C GLU A 718 -38.66 -13.77 40.52
N GLN A 719 -37.97 -13.30 39.46
CA GLN A 719 -38.50 -13.41 38.11
C GLN A 719 -38.71 -14.87 37.69
N ARG A 720 -37.77 -15.76 38.04
CA ARG A 720 -37.90 -17.19 37.75
C ARG A 720 -39.14 -17.78 38.47
N CYS A 721 -39.36 -17.52 39.78
CA CYS A 721 -40.51 -17.97 40.52
C CYS A 721 -41.81 -17.45 39.91
N GLU A 722 -41.86 -16.18 39.50
CA GLU A 722 -43.03 -15.60 38.87
C GLU A 722 -43.32 -16.24 37.49
N VAL A 723 -42.30 -16.48 36.68
CA VAL A 723 -42.49 -17.17 35.39
C VAL A 723 -43.01 -18.60 35.59
N GLU A 724 -42.46 -19.33 36.57
CA GLU A 724 -42.95 -20.69 36.90
C GLU A 724 -44.38 -20.70 37.38
N ARG A 725 -44.78 -19.68 38.13
CA ARG A 725 -46.19 -19.53 38.66
C ARG A 725 -47.17 -19.12 37.55
N LEU A 726 -46.80 -18.15 36.69
CA LEU A 726 -47.69 -17.58 35.65
C LEU A 726 -47.79 -18.50 34.43
N ALA A 727 -46.73 -19.12 34.07
CA ALA A 727 -46.64 -19.98 32.88
C ALA A 727 -45.98 -21.32 33.26
N PRO A 728 -46.62 -22.25 33.93
CA PRO A 728 -46.07 -23.55 34.28
C PRO A 728 -45.68 -24.37 33.05
N ASP A 729 -44.63 -25.21 33.15
CA ASP A 729 -44.21 -26.08 32.05
C ASP A 729 -45.23 -27.23 31.81
N ARG A 730 -45.93 -27.66 32.87
CA ARG A 730 -46.86 -28.79 32.83
C ARG A 730 -48.15 -28.48 33.55
N ILE A 731 -49.17 -29.22 33.19
CA ILE A 731 -50.45 -29.18 33.83
C ILE A 731 -50.88 -30.59 34.16
N ALA A 732 -51.41 -30.75 35.40
CA ALA A 732 -51.99 -32.04 35.87
C ALA A 732 -53.38 -32.23 35.29
N LEU A 733 -53.70 -33.43 34.82
CA LEU A 733 -55.00 -33.84 34.33
C LEU A 733 -55.66 -34.77 35.36
N PRO A 734 -57.00 -34.90 35.32
CA PRO A 734 -57.76 -35.79 36.25
C PRO A 734 -57.27 -37.25 36.23
N SER A 735 -56.70 -37.69 35.09
CA SER A 735 -56.08 -39.00 34.98
C SER A 735 -54.85 -39.21 35.84
N GLY A 736 -54.41 -38.22 36.60
CA GLY A 736 -53.13 -38.23 37.35
C GLY A 736 -51.87 -38.05 36.52
N ARG A 737 -52.02 -37.80 35.23
CA ARG A 737 -50.89 -37.57 34.32
C ARG A 737 -50.68 -36.10 34.11
N GLU A 738 -49.40 -35.68 34.07
CA GLU A 738 -49.06 -34.35 33.68
C GLU A 738 -48.84 -34.24 32.17
N LYS A 739 -49.27 -33.15 31.58
CA LYS A 739 -49.06 -32.81 30.19
C LYS A 739 -48.28 -31.54 30.07
N LYS A 740 -47.33 -31.52 29.10
CA LYS A 740 -46.55 -30.36 28.75
C LYS A 740 -47.43 -29.31 28.08
N ILE A 741 -47.22 -28.06 28.44
CA ILE A 741 -47.88 -26.91 27.84
C ILE A 741 -46.95 -26.39 26.71
N GLU A 742 -47.43 -26.29 25.48
CA GLU A 742 -46.71 -25.68 24.38
C GLU A 742 -47.01 -24.19 24.33
N TYR A 743 -46.01 -23.38 24.62
CA TYR A 743 -46.07 -21.93 24.47
C TYR A 743 -45.65 -21.54 23.05
N ARG A 744 -46.31 -20.51 22.47
CA ARG A 744 -46.02 -19.96 21.16
C ARG A 744 -46.23 -18.47 21.21
N GLN A 745 -45.22 -17.70 20.84
CA GLN A 745 -45.29 -16.24 20.78
C GLN A 745 -46.36 -15.79 19.77
N GLY A 746 -47.18 -14.80 20.12
CA GLY A 746 -48.26 -14.30 19.28
C GLY A 746 -49.48 -15.24 19.13
N ALA A 747 -49.51 -16.38 19.79
CA ALA A 747 -50.68 -17.25 19.84
C ALA A 747 -51.70 -16.77 20.84
N SER A 748 -52.98 -16.96 20.55
CA SER A 748 -54.06 -16.52 21.48
C SER A 748 -54.09 -17.27 22.80
N ALA A 749 -53.59 -18.49 22.86
CA ALA A 749 -53.45 -19.30 24.09
C ALA A 749 -52.40 -20.39 23.93
N PRO A 750 -51.70 -20.79 25.00
CA PRO A 750 -50.82 -21.97 25.01
C PRO A 750 -51.62 -23.26 24.84
N VAL A 751 -50.97 -24.24 24.16
CA VAL A 751 -51.62 -25.47 23.70
C VAL A 751 -51.29 -26.63 24.63
N VAL A 752 -52.31 -27.39 25.03
CA VAL A 752 -52.16 -28.66 25.76
C VAL A 752 -52.72 -29.81 24.92
N LYS A 753 -51.87 -30.75 24.56
CA LYS A 753 -52.26 -31.97 23.83
C LYS A 753 -52.57 -33.13 24.76
N ALA A 754 -53.80 -33.53 24.79
CA ALA A 754 -54.24 -34.61 25.69
C ALA A 754 -55.20 -35.56 24.96
N ARG A 755 -55.16 -36.87 25.27
CA ARG A 755 -56.20 -37.75 24.80
C ARG A 755 -57.51 -37.43 25.52
N ILE A 756 -58.60 -37.48 24.80
CA ILE A 756 -59.94 -37.17 25.31
C ILE A 756 -60.24 -37.91 26.64
N GLN A 757 -59.78 -39.18 26.72
CA GLN A 757 -59.97 -40.00 27.96
C GLN A 757 -59.16 -39.47 29.19
N GLU A 758 -58.06 -38.77 28.90
CA GLU A 758 -57.25 -38.20 30.02
C GLU A 758 -57.92 -36.96 30.59
N CYS A 759 -58.90 -36.39 29.85
CA CYS A 759 -59.62 -35.17 30.24
C CYS A 759 -60.98 -35.46 30.89
N PHE A 760 -61.41 -36.74 30.97
CA PHE A 760 -62.64 -37.09 31.62
C PHE A 760 -62.63 -36.67 33.08
N GLY A 761 -63.68 -36.04 33.57
CA GLY A 761 -63.80 -35.41 34.87
C GLY A 761 -63.40 -33.94 34.93
N MET A 762 -62.87 -33.38 33.81
CA MET A 762 -62.63 -31.95 33.73
C MET A 762 -63.88 -31.17 33.32
N ARG A 763 -64.44 -30.44 34.27
CA ARG A 763 -65.63 -29.62 34.00
C ARG A 763 -65.31 -28.28 33.31
N GLU A 764 -64.15 -27.76 33.53
CA GLU A 764 -63.73 -26.46 33.00
C GLU A 764 -62.36 -26.59 32.34
N THR A 765 -62.13 -25.70 31.38
CA THR A 765 -60.81 -25.61 30.73
C THR A 765 -59.77 -25.13 31.77
N PRO A 766 -58.61 -25.80 31.87
CA PRO A 766 -57.55 -25.36 32.76
C PRO A 766 -57.10 -23.93 32.44
N ARG A 767 -56.76 -23.20 33.50
CA ARG A 767 -56.30 -21.81 33.36
C ARG A 767 -54.91 -21.67 33.93
N ILE A 768 -54.11 -20.85 33.25
CA ILE A 768 -52.80 -20.39 33.65
C ILE A 768 -52.82 -18.89 33.88
N ASP A 769 -51.66 -18.27 34.07
CA ASP A 769 -51.56 -16.82 34.31
C ASP A 769 -52.38 -16.41 35.56
N GLY A 770 -52.17 -17.11 36.68
CA GLY A 770 -52.94 -16.85 37.87
C GLY A 770 -54.48 -17.04 37.73
N GLY A 771 -54.87 -17.89 36.81
CA GLY A 771 -56.29 -18.15 36.50
C GLY A 771 -56.94 -17.25 35.45
N ARG A 772 -56.16 -16.33 34.83
CA ARG A 772 -56.68 -15.33 33.86
C ARG A 772 -56.92 -15.92 32.47
N ARG A 773 -56.01 -16.84 32.03
CA ARG A 773 -56.01 -17.33 30.62
C ARG A 773 -56.33 -18.80 30.54
N PRO A 774 -57.36 -19.21 29.77
CA PRO A 774 -57.61 -20.62 29.48
C PRO A 774 -56.56 -21.15 28.52
N VAL A 775 -56.14 -22.39 28.66
CA VAL A 775 -55.30 -23.08 27.67
C VAL A 775 -56.15 -23.53 26.47
N LEU A 776 -55.51 -23.69 25.35
CA LEU A 776 -56.13 -24.32 24.16
C LEU A 776 -55.93 -25.84 24.25
N MET A 777 -57.00 -26.56 24.51
CA MET A 777 -56.99 -28.02 24.61
C MET A 777 -57.06 -28.61 23.17
N GLU A 778 -55.99 -29.29 22.78
CA GLU A 778 -55.98 -30.14 21.57
C GLU A 778 -56.31 -31.56 22.00
N LEU A 779 -57.56 -31.89 21.87
CA LEU A 779 -58.08 -33.21 22.22
C LEU A 779 -57.73 -34.23 21.15
N LEU A 780 -57.08 -35.31 21.58
CA LEU A 780 -56.60 -36.35 20.68
C LEU A 780 -57.42 -37.62 20.86
N SER A 781 -57.60 -38.34 19.76
CA SER A 781 -58.15 -39.70 19.80
C SER A 781 -57.20 -40.68 20.56
N PRO A 782 -57.63 -41.88 20.91
CA PRO A 782 -56.73 -42.91 21.45
C PRO A 782 -55.47 -43.17 20.60
N GLY A 783 -55.59 -42.99 19.28
CA GLY A 783 -54.49 -43.15 18.31
C GLY A 783 -53.74 -41.86 18.05
N PHE A 784 -53.75 -40.88 18.94
CA PHE A 784 -53.02 -39.60 18.89
C PHE A 784 -53.32 -38.71 17.68
N LYS A 785 -54.51 -38.87 17.05
CA LYS A 785 -54.98 -37.97 15.99
C LYS A 785 -55.77 -36.81 16.58
N PRO A 786 -55.55 -35.56 16.14
CA PRO A 786 -56.36 -34.43 16.58
C PRO A 786 -57.84 -34.67 16.27
N VAL A 787 -58.68 -34.41 17.28
CA VAL A 787 -60.14 -34.56 17.17
C VAL A 787 -60.85 -33.21 17.31
N GLN A 788 -60.43 -32.43 18.30
CA GLN A 788 -61.00 -31.14 18.59
C GLN A 788 -59.97 -30.18 19.20
N LEU A 789 -60.08 -28.91 18.82
CA LEU A 789 -59.41 -27.79 19.48
C LEU A 789 -60.46 -26.98 20.22
N THR A 790 -60.26 -26.75 21.50
CA THR A 790 -61.21 -25.99 22.30
C THR A 790 -60.55 -25.22 23.45
N GLN A 791 -61.02 -24.01 23.69
CA GLN A 791 -60.71 -23.22 24.91
C GLN A 791 -61.86 -23.25 25.92
N ASP A 792 -63.01 -23.85 25.51
CA ASP A 792 -64.18 -24.05 26.36
C ASP A 792 -64.54 -25.54 26.41
N LEU A 793 -63.93 -26.23 27.38
CA LEU A 793 -64.14 -27.67 27.55
C LEU A 793 -65.56 -27.98 28.02
N ALA A 794 -66.16 -27.08 28.82
CA ALA A 794 -67.55 -27.24 29.28
C ALA A 794 -68.53 -27.24 28.12
N SER A 795 -68.41 -26.30 27.20
CA SER A 795 -69.26 -26.27 25.98
C SER A 795 -68.99 -27.49 25.07
N PHE A 796 -67.71 -27.92 24.96
CA PHE A 796 -67.37 -29.12 24.19
C PHE A 796 -68.09 -30.37 24.76
N TRP A 797 -68.10 -30.60 26.07
CA TRP A 797 -68.77 -31.73 26.70
C TRP A 797 -70.30 -31.69 26.50
N GLN A 798 -70.88 -30.50 26.52
CA GLN A 798 -72.36 -30.32 26.35
C GLN A 798 -72.83 -30.44 24.92
N THR A 799 -72.05 -30.09 23.95
CA THR A 799 -72.49 -29.94 22.54
C THR A 799 -71.82 -30.97 21.61
N THR A 800 -70.52 -30.82 21.40
CA THR A 800 -69.74 -31.50 20.35
C THR A 800 -69.32 -32.91 20.72
N TYR A 801 -69.20 -33.18 22.01
CA TYR A 801 -68.72 -34.47 22.49
C TYR A 801 -69.59 -35.64 22.05
N TYR A 802 -70.91 -35.48 21.97
CA TYR A 802 -71.78 -36.53 21.58
C TYR A 802 -71.57 -37.04 20.18
N GLU A 803 -71.25 -36.17 19.23
CA GLU A 803 -70.90 -36.53 17.86
C GLU A 803 -69.56 -37.19 17.81
N VAL A 804 -68.55 -36.59 18.42
CA VAL A 804 -67.20 -37.11 18.54
C VAL A 804 -67.19 -38.49 19.22
N ARG A 805 -67.93 -38.66 20.30
CA ARG A 805 -68.13 -39.93 21.00
C ARG A 805 -68.63 -41.02 20.06
N LYS A 806 -69.69 -40.74 19.26
CA LYS A 806 -70.31 -41.67 18.33
C LYS A 806 -69.28 -42.17 17.28
N GLU A 807 -68.49 -41.24 16.70
CA GLU A 807 -67.43 -41.56 15.77
C GLU A 807 -66.32 -42.38 16.42
N LEU A 808 -65.76 -41.88 17.52
CA LEU A 808 -64.63 -42.51 18.19
C LEU A 808 -64.95 -43.84 18.82
N ARG A 809 -66.15 -44.05 19.36
CA ARG A 809 -66.64 -45.35 19.85
C ARG A 809 -66.68 -46.39 18.77
N ARG A 810 -67.07 -45.98 17.56
CA ARG A 810 -67.08 -46.91 16.41
C ARG A 810 -65.64 -47.30 16.00
N ARG A 811 -64.75 -46.36 16.07
CA ARG A 811 -63.33 -46.55 15.70
C ARG A 811 -62.44 -47.19 16.74
N TYR A 812 -62.75 -46.91 17.98
CA TYR A 812 -62.03 -47.38 19.19
C TYR A 812 -62.94 -48.06 20.21
N PRO A 813 -63.55 -49.18 19.93
CA PRO A 813 -64.62 -49.83 20.74
C PRO A 813 -64.09 -50.39 22.08
N LYS A 814 -62.77 -50.53 22.22
CA LYS A 814 -62.13 -51.06 23.44
C LYS A 814 -61.86 -50.01 24.51
N HIS A 815 -62.13 -48.73 24.20
CA HIS A 815 -61.97 -47.64 25.13
C HIS A 815 -63.27 -47.22 25.78
N ASP A 816 -63.19 -46.70 26.99
CA ASP A 816 -64.36 -46.18 27.69
C ASP A 816 -64.83 -44.88 27.08
N TRP A 817 -66.17 -44.73 26.90
CA TRP A 817 -66.82 -43.57 26.29
C TRP A 817 -68.08 -43.25 27.13
N PRO A 818 -67.89 -42.60 28.32
CA PRO A 818 -69.01 -42.26 29.22
C PRO A 818 -69.97 -41.31 28.51
N GLU A 819 -71.24 -41.29 29.02
CA GLU A 819 -72.25 -40.34 28.51
C GLU A 819 -72.04 -38.93 29.07
N ASN A 820 -71.57 -38.87 30.32
CA ASN A 820 -71.20 -37.67 31.04
C ASN A 820 -69.70 -37.78 31.45
N PRO A 821 -68.81 -37.28 30.63
CA PRO A 821 -67.38 -37.37 30.84
C PRO A 821 -66.89 -36.51 31.96
#